data_ffd51829b0e3aea7e6163b1f6e7d90e3
#
_entry.id   ffd51829b0e3aea7e6163b1f6e7d90e3
#
_cell.length_a   1.000
_cell.length_b   1.000
_cell.length_c   1.000
_cell.angle_alpha   90.00
_cell.angle_beta   90.00
_cell.angle_gamma   90.00
#
_symmetry.space_group_name_H-M   'P 1'
#
loop_
_entity.id
_entity.type
_entity.pdbx_description
1 polymer ?
#
loop_
_entity_poly.entity_id
_entity_poly.type
_entity_poly.pdbx_seq_one_letter_code
_entity_poly.pdbx_strand_id
1 'polypeptide(L)'
;MKKIVIIFCCISLFIFSGCVNLQKSTTNGEVSFNDSFTEELTFPFNADYQQIDFFSPDKWDLWSRTENKLFHDFSSEDEIFFVEYKALDDFSISINNEMNVSEGEIYLIASNIFLPKGNISANFILYDENDNVIDWVGGITTLSPANGYQSLYCLIYVTSEIKKIRPRFIGEGNTIAKIKNTVLYKIENKQKKNSCIENDFLKVCCDTQTISVTVTDKRNGQVYEQCSENLKGIIFTESSVLENEIQLTSYDKKGKPIIKSMIKFNSENQASLDYSLSMPPDYTFDSFSFPQKSMSKENDYLVLPINEGMCFDYNDEHAFHGELVTYSGHGLCMPFYGITNQITGAGFVSIIKNPDDCAVEIKMNKTNCVGPNWKSQKGKFGYDRNMIQTFFTDGGHVAIAKEYRKYAKENGTLVTFEEKKQKRGIEGAERLNKLMGAANIWCWYSDGKNHTADTLVSQILEAGIDRILWSNNQNKEVISKLNDLGVLTSRYDIYQDVMNPAYYNLVSYIHEDWLPQAYPNDIATNKDGSFVQAWGVERKDNKGYINCVALCDITAPYYARQKIQTELSMKNFGSRFFDTTTASSLRECYSSAHPMTRTDSRKSRFELLSISSLEHKLVTGSETGMDFVVPVCDYFEGMMSLGPYRREDAGRDVDKFFDNVPSQILEYQLNEKRRLPLWELVYHDCCVAYWYWGDHNNTFNDQLIWDKRDNFNALYAVPPMYWIKNEEHLQSNKERFVKSYKSSAEITKKAAGTEMISHKFLTPDRTIQQTQFSNGLTVTVDFSINQISFN
;
A
#
# COMPACT_ATOMS: atom_id res chain seq x y z
N MET A 1 -4.65 -50.55 2.72
CA MET A 1 -4.27 -51.49 1.62
C MET A 1 -4.32 -50.75 0.31
N LYS A 2 -3.14 -50.64 -0.36
CA LYS A 2 -2.87 -50.53 -1.82
C LYS A 2 -3.63 -49.46 -2.59
N LYS A 3 -3.06 -48.66 -3.49
CA LYS A 3 -1.78 -48.66 -4.23
C LYS A 3 -1.55 -47.27 -4.88
N ILE A 4 -0.29 -46.91 -4.99
CA ILE A 4 0.33 -45.85 -5.73
C ILE A 4 0.09 -45.98 -7.24
N VAL A 5 -0.15 -44.87 -7.94
CA VAL A 5 0.16 -44.74 -9.39
C VAL A 5 0.87 -43.41 -9.63
N ILE A 6 2.10 -43.53 -10.12
CA ILE A 6 2.96 -42.49 -10.63
C ILE A 6 2.71 -42.35 -12.14
N ILE A 7 2.52 -41.16 -12.66
CA ILE A 7 2.62 -40.89 -14.09
C ILE A 7 3.64 -39.77 -14.31
N PHE A 8 4.71 -40.13 -15.01
CA PHE A 8 5.71 -39.25 -15.61
C PHE A 8 5.14 -38.51 -16.82
N CYS A 9 5.48 -37.24 -16.98
CA CYS A 9 5.44 -36.63 -18.30
C CYS A 9 6.67 -35.72 -18.52
N CYS A 10 7.20 -35.89 -19.73
CA CYS A 10 8.51 -35.54 -20.20
C CYS A 10 8.85 -34.08 -20.30
N ILE A 11 10.10 -33.77 -19.95
CA ILE A 11 10.80 -32.54 -20.27
C ILE A 11 11.75 -32.78 -21.43
N SER A 12 11.66 -31.96 -22.46
CA SER A 12 12.55 -31.97 -23.60
C SER A 12 13.90 -31.36 -23.26
N LEU A 13 14.94 -32.13 -23.25
CA LEU A 13 16.33 -31.70 -23.17
C LEU A 13 16.85 -31.27 -24.56
N PHE A 14 17.50 -30.14 -24.63
CA PHE A 14 18.51 -29.88 -25.66
C PHE A 14 19.87 -30.30 -25.13
N ILE A 15 20.42 -31.33 -25.80
CA ILE A 15 21.74 -31.88 -25.48
C ILE A 15 22.74 -31.22 -26.39
N PHE A 16 23.80 -30.62 -25.81
CA PHE A 16 25.09 -30.48 -26.49
C PHE A 16 26.03 -31.56 -25.98
N SER A 17 26.39 -32.43 -26.91
CA SER A 17 27.27 -33.59 -26.71
C SER A 17 28.73 -33.13 -26.64
N GLY A 18 29.37 -33.39 -25.54
CA GLY A 18 30.82 -33.53 -25.46
C GLY A 18 31.12 -34.85 -24.77
N CYS A 19 31.39 -35.88 -25.58
CA CYS A 19 31.82 -37.17 -25.09
C CYS A 19 33.24 -37.06 -24.50
N VAL A 20 33.36 -37.32 -23.18
CA VAL A 20 34.65 -37.73 -22.59
C VAL A 20 34.49 -39.13 -22.05
N ASN A 21 35.25 -40.04 -22.63
CA ASN A 21 35.31 -41.45 -22.22
C ASN A 21 35.81 -41.60 -20.79
N LEU A 22 34.97 -42.09 -19.92
CA LEU A 22 35.35 -42.60 -18.63
C LEU A 22 35.79 -44.06 -18.73
N GLN A 23 37.10 -44.29 -18.75
CA GLN A 23 37.64 -45.63 -18.43
C GLN A 23 37.55 -45.87 -16.92
N LYS A 24 36.74 -46.87 -16.55
CA LYS A 24 36.73 -47.42 -15.19
C LYS A 24 37.99 -48.22 -14.99
N SER A 25 38.91 -47.75 -14.14
CA SER A 25 39.92 -48.60 -13.50
C SER A 25 39.56 -48.74 -12.04
N THR A 26 39.22 -49.94 -11.67
CA THR A 26 39.02 -50.35 -10.28
C THR A 26 40.38 -50.68 -9.66
N THR A 27 40.92 -49.75 -8.87
CA THR A 27 41.85 -50.06 -7.76
C THR A 27 41.85 -48.86 -6.80
N ASN A 28 41.58 -49.15 -5.52
CA ASN A 28 41.72 -48.31 -4.32
C ASN A 28 41.60 -46.78 -4.51
N GLY A 29 40.51 -46.28 -4.09
CA GLY A 29 39.93 -44.93 -3.89
C GLY A 29 40.84 -43.74 -3.66
N GLU A 30 41.80 -43.43 -4.52
CA GLU A 30 42.45 -42.13 -4.60
C GLU A 30 41.76 -41.31 -5.71
N VAL A 31 41.05 -40.28 -5.30
CA VAL A 31 40.51 -39.25 -6.22
C VAL A 31 41.69 -38.35 -6.59
N SER A 32 42.31 -38.55 -7.78
CA SER A 32 43.30 -37.61 -8.27
C SER A 32 42.64 -36.33 -8.76
N PHE A 33 43.00 -35.21 -8.16
CA PHE A 33 42.50 -33.87 -8.51
C PHE A 33 43.49 -33.20 -9.45
N ASN A 34 43.00 -32.50 -10.43
CA ASN A 34 43.83 -31.71 -11.33
C ASN A 34 43.98 -30.28 -10.77
N ASP A 35 45.10 -30.00 -10.17
CA ASP A 35 45.40 -28.78 -9.39
C ASP A 35 45.84 -27.55 -10.22
N SER A 36 45.62 -27.53 -11.55
CA SER A 36 46.24 -26.54 -12.46
C SER A 36 45.45 -25.24 -12.67
N PHE A 37 44.51 -24.87 -11.79
CA PHE A 37 43.84 -23.58 -11.86
C PHE A 37 44.27 -22.66 -10.73
N THR A 38 45.03 -21.61 -11.09
CA THR A 38 45.27 -20.43 -10.24
C THR A 38 44.24 -19.38 -10.58
N GLU A 39 43.01 -19.45 -10.00
CA GLU A 39 42.09 -18.33 -10.06
C GLU A 39 42.45 -17.34 -8.95
N GLU A 40 42.64 -16.06 -9.32
CA GLU A 40 42.72 -14.97 -8.36
C GLU A 40 41.35 -14.80 -7.66
N LEU A 41 41.36 -14.44 -6.36
CA LEU A 41 40.16 -14.09 -5.64
C LEU A 41 39.50 -12.90 -6.31
N THR A 42 38.25 -13.08 -6.74
CA THR A 42 37.44 -12.00 -7.28
C THR A 42 36.57 -11.42 -6.18
N PHE A 43 36.66 -10.11 -5.99
CA PHE A 43 35.89 -9.40 -4.96
C PHE A 43 34.56 -8.89 -5.49
N PRO A 44 33.53 -8.86 -4.66
CA PRO A 44 32.16 -8.58 -5.11
C PRO A 44 31.91 -7.13 -5.49
N PHE A 45 32.71 -6.17 -5.07
CA PHE A 45 32.57 -4.75 -5.36
C PHE A 45 33.89 -3.99 -5.38
N ASN A 46 33.90 -2.81 -5.97
CA ASN A 46 35.08 -1.96 -6.06
C ASN A 46 35.27 -1.17 -4.76
N ALA A 47 36.14 -1.66 -3.85
CA ALA A 47 36.46 -1.00 -2.59
C ALA A 47 37.96 -1.21 -2.28
N ASP A 48 38.48 -0.44 -1.34
CA ASP A 48 39.84 -0.70 -0.84
C ASP A 48 39.80 -1.80 0.23
N TYR A 49 40.54 -2.84 -0.01
CA TYR A 49 40.64 -4.01 0.84
C TYR A 49 41.93 -3.99 1.63
N GLN A 50 41.84 -3.68 2.92
CA GLN A 50 42.96 -3.81 3.82
C GLN A 50 43.03 -5.25 4.33
N GLN A 51 44.04 -6.02 3.90
CA GLN A 51 44.29 -7.36 4.42
C GLN A 51 44.68 -7.25 5.90
N ILE A 52 43.91 -7.94 6.76
CA ILE A 52 44.15 -7.93 8.23
C ILE A 52 44.93 -9.16 8.64
N ASP A 53 44.56 -10.33 8.15
CA ASP A 53 45.21 -11.59 8.49
C ASP A 53 45.16 -12.56 7.30
N PHE A 54 46.18 -13.35 7.17
CA PHE A 54 46.24 -14.50 6.30
C PHE A 54 46.22 -15.75 7.19
N PHE A 55 45.16 -16.53 7.04
CA PHE A 55 44.97 -17.65 7.94
C PHE A 55 45.83 -18.84 7.58
N SER A 56 46.85 -19.11 8.46
CA SER A 56 47.60 -20.35 8.39
C SER A 56 46.79 -21.48 9.04
N PRO A 57 46.62 -22.64 8.37
CA PRO A 57 45.78 -23.75 8.82
C PRO A 57 46.18 -24.31 10.20
N ASP A 58 47.40 -24.12 10.67
CA ASP A 58 47.85 -24.49 12.02
C ASP A 58 47.15 -23.70 13.15
N LYS A 59 46.49 -22.58 12.81
CA LYS A 59 45.71 -21.74 13.73
C LYS A 59 44.20 -22.07 13.70
N TRP A 60 43.79 -23.09 12.98
CA TRP A 60 42.39 -23.43 12.85
C TRP A 60 41.92 -24.43 13.91
N ASP A 61 40.75 -24.14 14.48
CA ASP A 61 40.07 -24.97 15.46
C ASP A 61 38.99 -25.78 14.71
N LEU A 62 39.11 -27.11 14.81
CA LEU A 62 38.26 -28.05 14.11
C LEU A 62 37.29 -28.71 15.07
N TRP A 63 36.04 -28.69 14.73
CA TRP A 63 34.99 -29.30 15.49
C TRP A 63 34.04 -30.09 14.57
N SER A 64 33.51 -31.21 15.06
CA SER A 64 32.47 -31.97 14.39
C SER A 64 31.49 -32.56 15.41
N ARG A 65 30.23 -32.61 15.06
CA ARG A 65 29.18 -33.16 15.91
C ARG A 65 29.39 -34.66 16.15
N THR A 66 29.66 -35.43 15.10
CA THR A 66 30.09 -36.81 15.24
C THR A 66 31.60 -36.92 15.35
N GLU A 67 32.06 -37.37 16.50
CA GLU A 67 33.52 -37.51 16.78
C GLU A 67 34.18 -38.50 15.79
N ASN A 68 35.48 -38.23 15.50
CA ASN A 68 36.33 -39.04 14.63
C ASN A 68 35.83 -39.23 13.18
N LYS A 69 34.98 -38.31 12.69
CA LYS A 69 34.47 -38.34 11.30
C LYS A 69 35.02 -37.19 10.44
N LEU A 70 35.66 -36.20 11.06
CA LEU A 70 36.32 -35.07 10.39
C LEU A 70 37.81 -35.41 10.20
N PHE A 71 38.22 -35.61 8.94
CA PHE A 71 39.61 -35.84 8.55
C PHE A 71 40.13 -34.57 7.88
N HIS A 72 41.35 -34.21 8.14
CA HIS A 72 42.03 -33.06 7.55
C HIS A 72 43.49 -33.32 7.29
N ASP A 73 44.05 -32.62 6.33
CA ASP A 73 45.48 -32.62 6.01
C ASP A 73 45.88 -31.25 5.45
N PHE A 74 47.13 -30.87 5.59
CA PHE A 74 47.65 -29.61 5.09
C PHE A 74 48.93 -29.84 4.29
N SER A 75 48.89 -29.49 3.00
CA SER A 75 50.06 -29.42 2.12
C SER A 75 50.70 -28.06 2.23
N SER A 76 51.90 -28.00 2.82
CA SER A 76 52.64 -26.76 2.93
C SER A 76 53.30 -26.32 1.62
N GLU A 77 53.47 -27.21 0.64
CA GLU A 77 54.05 -26.87 -0.68
C GLU A 77 53.01 -26.13 -1.54
N ASP A 78 51.73 -26.55 -1.44
CA ASP A 78 50.64 -26.02 -2.26
C ASP A 78 49.73 -25.05 -1.48
N GLU A 79 49.97 -24.86 -0.19
CA GLU A 79 49.14 -24.08 0.73
C GLU A 79 47.64 -24.49 0.72
N ILE A 80 47.37 -25.80 0.56
CA ILE A 80 46.05 -26.38 0.46
C ILE A 80 45.68 -27.09 1.77
N PHE A 81 44.56 -26.72 2.35
CA PHE A 81 43.92 -27.42 3.44
C PHE A 81 42.86 -28.37 2.93
N PHE A 82 43.08 -29.65 3.08
CA PHE A 82 42.12 -30.72 2.70
C PHE A 82 41.21 -31.04 3.88
N VAL A 83 39.91 -31.20 3.59
CA VAL A 83 38.88 -31.60 4.56
C VAL A 83 38.00 -32.71 3.96
N GLU A 84 37.81 -33.77 4.72
CA GLU A 84 36.85 -34.83 4.44
C GLU A 84 36.01 -35.10 5.68
N TYR A 85 34.67 -34.89 5.58
CA TYR A 85 33.74 -35.25 6.64
C TYR A 85 32.83 -36.42 6.22
N LYS A 86 32.76 -37.44 7.09
CA LYS A 86 32.10 -38.75 6.79
C LYS A 86 30.88 -39.02 7.67
N ALA A 87 30.11 -38.00 8.02
CA ALA A 87 28.82 -38.10 8.73
C ALA A 87 27.72 -37.30 8.03
N LEU A 88 26.51 -37.35 8.53
CA LEU A 88 25.35 -36.67 7.95
C LEU A 88 24.99 -35.37 8.68
N ASP A 89 25.65 -35.15 9.80
CA ASP A 89 25.49 -33.92 10.60
C ASP A 89 26.57 -32.86 10.23
N ASP A 90 26.85 -31.91 11.12
CA ASP A 90 27.63 -30.71 10.85
C ASP A 90 29.07 -30.75 11.40
N PHE A 91 29.92 -29.99 10.78
CA PHE A 91 31.29 -29.70 11.21
C PHE A 91 31.61 -28.21 11.03
N SER A 92 32.64 -27.75 11.75
CA SER A 92 33.19 -26.40 11.59
C SER A 92 34.70 -26.35 11.64
N ILE A 93 35.24 -25.36 10.91
CA ILE A 93 36.63 -24.98 10.85
C ILE A 93 36.68 -23.51 11.21
N SER A 94 37.11 -23.15 12.39
CA SER A 94 37.13 -21.76 12.85
C SER A 94 38.52 -21.29 13.21
N ILE A 95 38.75 -19.99 13.15
CA ILE A 95 40.01 -19.38 13.57
C ILE A 95 40.04 -19.38 15.09
N ASN A 96 41.22 -19.68 15.66
CA ASN A 96 41.40 -19.82 17.09
C ASN A 96 41.19 -18.52 17.90
N ASN A 97 41.26 -17.35 17.27
CA ASN A 97 41.19 -16.07 17.95
C ASN A 97 39.94 -15.29 17.54
N GLU A 98 39.23 -14.74 18.53
CA GLU A 98 38.22 -13.73 18.34
C GLU A 98 38.87 -12.37 18.09
N MET A 99 38.26 -11.56 17.27
CA MET A 99 38.73 -10.24 16.87
C MET A 99 37.80 -9.15 17.36
N ASN A 100 38.34 -8.16 18.07
CA ASN A 100 37.57 -6.97 18.46
C ASN A 100 37.25 -6.13 17.22
N VAL A 101 36.02 -5.63 17.17
CA VAL A 101 35.52 -4.83 16.05
C VAL A 101 34.74 -3.61 16.55
N SER A 102 34.61 -2.59 15.70
CA SER A 102 33.90 -1.36 16.00
C SER A 102 32.70 -1.18 15.08
N GLU A 103 31.65 -0.54 15.57
CA GLU A 103 30.47 -0.20 14.79
C GLU A 103 30.84 0.53 13.50
N GLY A 104 30.19 0.14 12.41
CA GLY A 104 30.38 0.71 11.08
C GLY A 104 31.51 0.06 10.27
N GLU A 105 32.28 -0.85 10.86
CA GLU A 105 33.33 -1.59 10.13
C GLU A 105 32.72 -2.72 9.29
N ILE A 106 33.37 -3.02 8.15
CA ILE A 106 32.96 -4.11 7.25
C ILE A 106 34.13 -5.07 7.13
N TYR A 107 33.83 -6.36 7.30
CA TYR A 107 34.82 -7.42 7.18
C TYR A 107 34.42 -8.44 6.12
N LEU A 108 35.40 -8.93 5.37
CA LEU A 108 35.26 -9.94 4.33
C LEU A 108 36.20 -11.09 4.61
N ILE A 109 35.69 -12.30 4.85
CA ILE A 109 36.47 -13.53 4.71
C ILE A 109 36.31 -14.04 3.27
N ALA A 110 37.44 -14.36 2.63
CA ALA A 110 37.46 -14.87 1.27
C ALA A 110 38.41 -16.09 1.18
N SER A 111 38.05 -17.07 0.34
CA SER A 111 38.86 -18.27 0.12
C SER A 111 38.53 -18.88 -1.24
N ASN A 112 39.48 -19.57 -1.84
CA ASN A 112 39.25 -20.41 -3.00
C ASN A 112 39.01 -21.85 -2.54
N ILE A 113 37.85 -22.42 -2.91
CA ILE A 113 37.44 -23.76 -2.47
C ILE A 113 37.12 -24.65 -3.67
N PHE A 114 37.78 -25.80 -3.72
CA PHE A 114 37.36 -26.91 -4.56
C PHE A 114 36.45 -27.83 -3.75
N LEU A 115 35.20 -27.99 -4.20
CA LEU A 115 34.18 -28.75 -3.48
C LEU A 115 33.56 -29.79 -4.39
N PRO A 116 34.14 -30.98 -4.53
CA PRO A 116 33.59 -32.04 -5.37
C PRO A 116 32.35 -32.71 -4.78
N LYS A 117 32.14 -32.61 -3.46
CA LYS A 117 31.05 -33.26 -2.75
C LYS A 117 30.65 -32.51 -1.48
N GLY A 118 29.35 -32.50 -1.18
CA GLY A 118 28.78 -31.92 0.05
C GLY A 118 28.51 -30.44 -0.05
N ASN A 119 28.57 -29.73 1.06
CA ASN A 119 28.43 -28.28 1.10
C ASN A 119 29.47 -27.66 2.06
N ILE A 120 29.82 -26.44 1.80
CA ILE A 120 30.65 -25.64 2.70
C ILE A 120 30.20 -24.19 2.65
N SER A 121 30.14 -23.53 3.81
CA SER A 121 29.75 -22.15 3.96
C SER A 121 30.78 -21.36 4.70
N ALA A 122 31.01 -20.12 4.32
CA ALA A 122 31.75 -19.14 5.13
C ALA A 122 30.75 -18.31 5.95
N ASN A 123 31.12 -18.01 7.18
CA ASN A 123 30.33 -17.15 8.08
C ASN A 123 31.20 -16.59 9.21
N PHE A 124 30.59 -15.75 10.05
CA PHE A 124 31.16 -15.24 11.28
C PHE A 124 30.33 -15.66 12.49
N ILE A 125 30.98 -15.99 13.60
CA ILE A 125 30.33 -16.00 14.91
C ILE A 125 30.41 -14.57 15.43
N LEU A 126 29.30 -14.04 15.94
CA LEU A 126 29.16 -12.67 16.42
C LEU A 126 28.99 -12.68 17.94
N TYR A 127 29.67 -11.79 18.62
CA TYR A 127 29.67 -11.70 20.08
C TYR A 127 29.31 -10.28 20.54
N ASP A 128 28.60 -10.20 21.67
CA ASP A 128 28.29 -8.95 22.37
C ASP A 128 29.45 -8.48 23.28
N GLU A 129 29.22 -7.44 24.07
CA GLU A 129 30.21 -6.89 25.02
C GLU A 129 30.54 -7.82 26.19
N ASN A 130 29.71 -8.82 26.48
CA ASN A 130 29.85 -9.79 27.56
C ASN A 130 30.37 -11.13 27.07
N ASP A 131 30.86 -11.20 25.81
CA ASP A 131 31.31 -12.42 25.16
C ASP A 131 30.21 -13.48 24.92
N ASN A 132 28.93 -13.09 24.98
CA ASN A 132 27.86 -13.97 24.59
C ASN A 132 27.73 -14.01 23.05
N VAL A 133 27.48 -15.20 22.50
CA VAL A 133 27.17 -15.33 21.07
C VAL A 133 25.79 -14.78 20.77
N ILE A 134 25.74 -13.75 19.93
CA ILE A 134 24.49 -13.14 19.44
C ILE A 134 24.05 -13.73 18.10
N ASP A 135 24.98 -14.24 17.30
CA ASP A 135 24.70 -14.99 16.08
C ASP A 135 25.80 -16.00 15.78
N TRP A 136 25.42 -17.25 15.53
CA TRP A 136 26.32 -18.34 15.15
C TRP A 136 26.67 -18.35 13.67
N VAL A 137 25.89 -17.67 12.80
CA VAL A 137 25.99 -17.78 11.34
C VAL A 137 25.94 -16.43 10.64
N GLY A 138 26.45 -15.38 11.27
CA GLY A 138 26.48 -14.03 10.72
C GLY A 138 27.05 -13.98 9.30
N GLY A 139 26.28 -13.40 8.36
CA GLY A 139 26.71 -13.19 6.97
C GLY A 139 26.83 -14.43 6.10
N ILE A 140 26.33 -15.59 6.50
CA ILE A 140 26.55 -16.89 5.84
C ILE A 140 26.43 -16.88 4.30
N THR A 141 27.45 -17.45 3.64
CA THR A 141 27.46 -17.74 2.19
C THR A 141 27.83 -19.19 1.98
N THR A 142 27.06 -19.93 1.16
CA THR A 142 27.21 -21.38 0.94
C THR A 142 27.58 -21.69 -0.51
N LEU A 143 28.55 -22.61 -0.72
CA LEU A 143 28.86 -23.19 -2.02
C LEU A 143 28.15 -24.52 -2.23
N SER A 144 27.85 -24.80 -3.49
CA SER A 144 27.40 -26.10 -4.00
C SER A 144 28.56 -26.81 -4.74
N PRO A 145 28.54 -28.16 -4.84
CA PRO A 145 29.58 -28.92 -5.52
C PRO A 145 29.83 -28.46 -6.95
N ALA A 146 31.10 -28.38 -7.34
CA ALA A 146 31.55 -28.07 -8.70
C ALA A 146 32.89 -28.74 -9.02
N ASN A 147 33.22 -28.86 -10.34
CA ASN A 147 34.40 -29.47 -10.88
C ASN A 147 35.60 -28.51 -11.03
N GLY A 148 35.71 -27.50 -10.19
CA GLY A 148 36.76 -26.51 -10.20
C GLY A 148 36.81 -25.73 -8.89
N TYR A 149 37.85 -24.93 -8.71
CA TYR A 149 37.87 -23.99 -7.58
C TYR A 149 36.83 -22.91 -7.75
N GLN A 150 36.17 -22.55 -6.67
CA GLN A 150 35.18 -21.50 -6.59
C GLN A 150 35.60 -20.50 -5.52
N SER A 151 35.43 -19.20 -5.77
CA SER A 151 35.61 -18.19 -4.73
C SER A 151 34.44 -18.23 -3.76
N LEU A 152 34.73 -18.47 -2.48
CA LEU A 152 33.81 -18.36 -1.37
C LEU A 152 34.17 -17.14 -0.55
N TYR A 153 33.19 -16.25 -0.36
CA TYR A 153 33.39 -15.10 0.49
C TYR A 153 32.12 -14.82 1.33
N CYS A 154 32.35 -14.23 2.49
CA CYS A 154 31.30 -13.81 3.38
C CYS A 154 31.63 -12.43 3.92
N LEU A 155 30.61 -11.55 3.90
CA LEU A 155 30.72 -10.17 4.38
C LEU A 155 29.91 -10.02 5.68
N ILE A 156 30.42 -9.17 6.57
CA ILE A 156 29.73 -8.73 7.76
C ILE A 156 29.85 -7.22 7.93
N TYR A 157 28.76 -6.56 8.20
CA TYR A 157 28.72 -5.18 8.69
C TYR A 157 28.57 -5.22 10.22
N VAL A 158 29.41 -4.48 10.93
CA VAL A 158 29.45 -4.44 12.38
C VAL A 158 28.43 -3.43 12.88
N THR A 159 27.39 -3.92 13.53
CA THR A 159 26.39 -3.08 14.22
C THR A 159 26.84 -2.72 15.64
N SER A 160 26.12 -1.81 16.31
CA SER A 160 26.44 -1.37 17.66
C SER A 160 26.47 -2.49 18.72
N GLU A 161 25.72 -3.57 18.49
CA GLU A 161 25.65 -4.74 19.38
C GLU A 161 26.81 -5.72 19.20
N ILE A 162 27.49 -5.70 18.04
CA ILE A 162 28.62 -6.61 17.74
C ILE A 162 29.89 -5.97 18.28
N LYS A 163 30.61 -6.69 19.16
CA LYS A 163 31.91 -6.26 19.73
C LYS A 163 33.08 -7.12 19.32
N LYS A 164 32.78 -8.40 18.99
CA LYS A 164 33.81 -9.32 18.49
C LYS A 164 33.23 -10.18 17.38
N ILE A 165 34.09 -10.62 16.45
CA ILE A 165 33.77 -11.55 15.39
C ILE A 165 34.79 -12.70 15.37
N ARG A 166 34.34 -13.87 14.91
CA ARG A 166 35.19 -15.02 14.68
C ARG A 166 34.86 -15.64 13.33
N PRO A 167 35.74 -15.49 12.31
CA PRO A 167 35.50 -16.09 11.00
C PRO A 167 35.57 -17.61 11.06
N ARG A 168 34.73 -18.29 10.26
CA ARG A 168 34.79 -19.75 10.16
C ARG A 168 34.17 -20.27 8.85
N PHE A 169 34.50 -21.53 8.54
CA PHE A 169 33.77 -22.35 7.58
C PHE A 169 32.96 -23.41 8.32
N ILE A 170 31.77 -23.67 7.83
CA ILE A 170 30.89 -24.76 8.31
C ILE A 170 30.44 -25.62 7.13
N GLY A 171 30.21 -26.88 7.38
CA GLY A 171 29.63 -27.78 6.40
C GLY A 171 28.74 -28.83 7.06
N GLU A 172 27.96 -29.52 6.26
CA GLU A 172 27.08 -30.58 6.76
C GLU A 172 27.06 -31.75 5.75
N GLY A 173 26.83 -32.96 6.27
CA GLY A 173 26.76 -34.16 5.48
C GLY A 173 28.15 -34.61 4.97
N ASN A 174 28.16 -35.64 4.13
CA ASN A 174 29.39 -36.12 3.52
C ASN A 174 30.02 -35.06 2.61
N THR A 175 31.04 -34.37 3.12
CA THR A 175 31.69 -33.23 2.46
C THR A 175 33.17 -33.55 2.18
N ILE A 176 33.64 -33.20 0.98
CA ILE A 176 35.04 -33.21 0.60
C ILE A 176 35.37 -31.84 0.06
N ALA A 177 36.38 -31.17 0.61
CA ALA A 177 36.79 -29.82 0.17
C ALA A 177 38.32 -29.66 0.22
N LYS A 178 38.86 -28.86 -0.72
CA LYS A 178 40.18 -28.28 -0.64
C LYS A 178 40.06 -26.77 -0.52
N ILE A 179 40.65 -26.20 0.50
CA ILE A 179 40.61 -24.78 0.86
C ILE A 179 41.99 -24.19 0.66
N LYS A 180 42.09 -23.07 -0.08
CA LYS A 180 43.33 -22.33 -0.26
C LYS A 180 43.09 -20.83 -0.30
N ASN A 181 44.16 -20.04 -0.10
CA ASN A 181 44.11 -18.56 -0.17
C ASN A 181 43.07 -17.97 0.74
N THR A 182 42.96 -18.42 1.98
CA THR A 182 41.99 -17.86 2.94
C THR A 182 42.54 -16.56 3.53
N VAL A 183 41.82 -15.47 3.33
CA VAL A 183 42.21 -14.14 3.78
C VAL A 183 41.03 -13.44 4.45
N LEU A 184 41.31 -12.69 5.49
CA LEU A 184 40.36 -11.73 6.08
C LEU A 184 40.76 -10.31 5.67
N TYR A 185 39.80 -9.59 5.16
CA TYR A 185 39.96 -8.18 4.82
C TYR A 185 39.05 -7.32 5.70
N LYS A 186 39.58 -6.16 6.08
CA LYS A 186 38.77 -5.01 6.49
C LYS A 186 38.54 -4.17 5.25
N ILE A 187 37.29 -3.85 4.99
CA ILE A 187 36.93 -3.02 3.85
C ILE A 187 36.92 -1.58 4.34
N GLU A 188 37.77 -0.76 3.79
CA GLU A 188 37.77 0.67 4.04
C GLU A 188 36.71 1.32 3.17
N ASN A 189 35.67 1.78 3.83
CA ASN A 189 34.66 2.61 3.18
C ASN A 189 35.22 4.03 3.02
N LYS A 190 35.89 4.31 1.90
CA LYS A 190 36.38 5.66 1.55
C LYS A 190 35.23 6.60 1.13
N GLN A 191 34.02 6.11 1.07
CA GLN A 191 32.90 6.96 0.68
C GLN A 191 32.61 7.99 1.76
N LYS A 192 32.32 9.20 1.33
CA LYS A 192 31.82 10.23 2.21
C LYS A 192 30.55 9.70 2.87
N LYS A 193 30.49 9.81 4.20
CA LYS A 193 29.29 9.43 4.98
C LYS A 193 28.00 10.05 4.43
N ASN A 194 28.13 11.24 3.84
CA ASN A 194 27.02 11.98 3.24
C ASN A 194 27.33 12.36 1.79
N SER A 195 26.41 12.08 0.91
CA SER A 195 26.40 12.58 -0.48
C SER A 195 25.36 13.68 -0.60
N CYS A 196 25.76 14.84 -1.14
CA CYS A 196 24.91 16.02 -1.19
C CYS A 196 24.84 16.60 -2.60
N ILE A 197 23.64 17.11 -2.95
CA ILE A 197 23.38 17.95 -4.12
C ILE A 197 22.66 19.23 -3.66
N GLU A 198 22.79 20.31 -4.44
CA GLU A 198 22.21 21.60 -4.07
C GLU A 198 21.82 22.39 -5.32
N ASN A 199 20.64 23.05 -5.25
CA ASN A 199 20.22 24.05 -6.21
C ASN A 199 19.84 25.37 -5.49
N ASP A 200 19.20 26.30 -6.17
CA ASP A 200 18.82 27.60 -5.58
C ASP A 200 17.76 27.47 -4.48
N PHE A 201 16.96 26.40 -4.48
CA PHE A 201 15.82 26.17 -3.58
C PHE A 201 16.14 25.20 -2.45
N LEU A 202 16.81 24.11 -2.77
CA LEU A 202 17.01 22.98 -1.85
C LEU A 202 18.48 22.58 -1.75
N LYS A 203 18.88 22.19 -0.53
CA LYS A 203 20.08 21.40 -0.30
C LYS A 203 19.65 20.02 0.22
N VAL A 204 20.12 18.98 -0.46
CA VAL A 204 19.73 17.58 -0.20
C VAL A 204 20.97 16.76 0.13
N CYS A 205 20.99 16.16 1.29
CA CYS A 205 22.08 15.28 1.74
C CYS A 205 21.53 13.89 2.07
N CYS A 206 22.18 12.85 1.57
CA CYS A 206 21.84 11.45 1.84
C CYS A 206 22.95 10.79 2.64
N ASP A 207 22.61 10.17 3.78
CA ASP A 207 23.49 9.29 4.52
C ASP A 207 23.61 7.97 3.77
N THR A 208 24.83 7.57 3.40
CA THR A 208 25.04 6.37 2.56
C THR A 208 24.91 5.05 3.32
N GLN A 209 24.87 5.07 4.65
CA GLN A 209 24.72 3.86 5.47
C GLN A 209 23.24 3.50 5.65
N THR A 210 22.41 4.51 5.93
CA THR A 210 20.98 4.33 6.20
C THR A 210 20.11 4.67 5.02
N ILE A 211 20.67 5.28 3.95
CA ILE A 211 19.98 5.91 2.81
C ILE A 211 18.91 6.92 3.23
N SER A 212 19.02 7.44 4.45
CA SER A 212 18.14 8.51 4.93
C SER A 212 18.55 9.86 4.33
N VAL A 213 17.54 10.69 4.06
CA VAL A 213 17.70 11.97 3.37
C VAL A 213 17.40 13.11 4.34
N THR A 214 18.26 14.13 4.32
CA THR A 214 18.00 15.42 4.96
C THR A 214 17.84 16.46 3.86
N VAL A 215 16.73 17.20 3.89
CA VAL A 215 16.45 18.29 2.95
C VAL A 215 16.40 19.61 3.70
N THR A 216 17.19 20.58 3.28
CA THR A 216 17.10 21.96 3.75
C THR A 216 16.43 22.81 2.67
N ASP A 217 15.29 23.40 2.97
CA ASP A 217 14.65 24.40 2.11
C ASP A 217 15.34 25.75 2.33
N LYS A 218 16.11 26.19 1.35
CA LYS A 218 16.91 27.42 1.44
C LYS A 218 16.08 28.70 1.44
N ARG A 219 14.82 28.60 1.02
CA ARG A 219 13.89 29.74 0.95
C ARG A 219 13.46 30.23 2.34
N ASN A 220 13.38 29.31 3.33
CA ASN A 220 12.92 29.59 4.68
C ASN A 220 13.83 29.01 5.78
N GLY A 221 14.87 28.23 5.40
CA GLY A 221 15.80 27.59 6.32
C GLY A 221 15.24 26.34 7.03
N GLN A 222 14.06 25.87 6.66
CA GLN A 222 13.48 24.66 7.26
C GLN A 222 14.28 23.41 6.86
N VAL A 223 14.47 22.52 7.83
CA VAL A 223 15.17 21.25 7.65
C VAL A 223 14.20 20.11 7.88
N TYR A 224 14.07 19.24 6.87
CA TYR A 224 13.27 18.02 6.91
C TYR A 224 14.19 16.81 6.99
N GLU A 225 13.97 15.94 7.97
CA GLU A 225 14.81 14.79 8.27
C GLU A 225 14.01 13.50 8.15
N GLN A 226 14.69 12.44 7.75
CA GLN A 226 14.15 11.09 7.72
C GLN A 226 14.71 10.25 8.88
N CYS A 227 13.93 9.26 9.33
CA CYS A 227 14.36 8.28 10.29
C CYS A 227 15.54 7.48 9.73
N SER A 228 16.57 7.29 10.52
CA SER A 228 17.69 6.40 10.16
C SER A 228 17.37 4.98 10.63
N GLU A 229 16.88 4.13 9.70
CA GLU A 229 16.65 2.71 9.96
C GLU A 229 17.72 1.87 9.25
N ASN A 230 18.21 0.82 9.90
CA ASN A 230 19.15 -0.11 9.28
C ASN A 230 18.46 -0.88 8.15
N LEU A 231 19.13 -0.98 7.01
CA LEU A 231 18.63 -1.66 5.83
C LEU A 231 18.75 -3.17 5.99
N LYS A 232 17.61 -3.86 6.17
CA LYS A 232 17.62 -5.32 6.30
C LYS A 232 18.17 -5.99 5.03
N GLY A 233 19.19 -6.84 5.22
CA GLY A 233 19.80 -7.61 4.14
C GLY A 233 20.75 -6.84 3.23
N ILE A 234 20.99 -5.54 3.50
CA ILE A 234 21.98 -4.71 2.82
C ILE A 234 23.19 -4.59 3.72
N ILE A 235 24.37 -4.80 3.15
CA ILE A 235 25.66 -4.73 3.89
C ILE A 235 26.38 -3.44 3.57
N PHE A 236 26.25 -2.96 2.33
CA PHE A 236 27.01 -1.83 1.84
C PHE A 236 26.18 -1.05 0.80
N THR A 237 26.34 0.27 0.79
CA THR A 237 25.76 1.15 -0.24
C THR A 237 26.83 2.08 -0.78
N GLU A 238 27.06 2.03 -2.08
CA GLU A 238 27.88 2.98 -2.81
C GLU A 238 27.03 4.17 -3.27
N SER A 239 27.62 5.34 -3.30
CA SER A 239 26.98 6.54 -3.85
C SER A 239 27.85 7.20 -4.92
N SER A 240 27.19 7.69 -5.96
CA SER A 240 27.78 8.61 -6.93
C SER A 240 26.95 9.89 -6.97
N VAL A 241 27.62 11.03 -7.03
CA VAL A 241 26.99 12.35 -7.09
C VAL A 241 27.23 12.94 -8.47
N LEU A 242 26.15 13.18 -9.18
CA LEU A 242 26.14 13.96 -10.41
C LEU A 242 25.60 15.37 -10.10
N GLU A 243 25.63 16.28 -11.07
CA GLU A 243 25.27 17.69 -10.85
C GLU A 243 23.90 17.86 -10.12
N ASN A 244 22.88 17.11 -10.52
CA ASN A 244 21.51 17.25 -10.04
C ASN A 244 20.94 15.97 -9.40
N GLU A 245 21.77 14.94 -9.18
CA GLU A 245 21.28 13.67 -8.66
C GLU A 245 22.32 12.93 -7.80
N ILE A 246 21.80 12.16 -6.83
CA ILE A 246 22.53 11.18 -6.04
C ILE A 246 22.03 9.81 -6.48
N GLN A 247 22.95 8.98 -6.97
CA GLN A 247 22.70 7.58 -7.28
C GLN A 247 23.29 6.71 -6.19
N LEU A 248 22.52 5.71 -5.73
CA LEU A 248 22.91 4.77 -4.71
C LEU A 248 22.81 3.35 -5.26
N THR A 249 23.84 2.53 -5.01
CA THR A 249 23.82 1.10 -5.31
C THR A 249 24.05 0.34 -4.02
N SER A 250 23.08 -0.47 -3.60
CA SER A 250 23.14 -1.24 -2.37
C SER A 250 23.37 -2.72 -2.67
N TYR A 251 24.25 -3.34 -1.87
CA TYR A 251 24.76 -4.69 -2.07
C TYR A 251 24.28 -5.62 -0.96
N ASP A 252 23.92 -6.84 -1.33
CA ASP A 252 23.57 -7.92 -0.40
C ASP A 252 24.80 -8.55 0.26
N LYS A 253 24.57 -9.49 1.19
CA LYS A 253 25.62 -10.22 1.91
C LYS A 253 26.52 -11.06 1.00
N LYS A 254 26.22 -11.22 -0.28
CA LYS A 254 27.04 -11.88 -1.28
C LYS A 254 27.80 -10.87 -2.15
N GLY A 255 27.73 -9.56 -1.83
CA GLY A 255 28.31 -8.50 -2.63
C GLY A 255 27.66 -8.31 -4.00
N LYS A 256 26.43 -8.80 -4.17
CA LYS A 256 25.68 -8.59 -5.41
C LYS A 256 24.92 -7.26 -5.32
N PRO A 257 25.02 -6.37 -6.31
CA PRO A 257 24.19 -5.17 -6.37
C PRO A 257 22.74 -5.59 -6.59
N ILE A 258 21.86 -5.28 -5.63
CA ILE A 258 20.46 -5.68 -5.68
C ILE A 258 19.51 -4.49 -5.74
N ILE A 259 19.87 -3.36 -5.14
CA ILE A 259 19.05 -2.16 -5.09
C ILE A 259 19.79 -1.01 -5.75
N LYS A 260 19.11 -0.32 -6.68
CA LYS A 260 19.51 0.98 -7.17
C LYS A 260 18.47 2.00 -6.75
N SER A 261 18.92 3.05 -6.07
CA SER A 261 18.07 4.14 -5.63
C SER A 261 18.60 5.46 -6.18
N MET A 262 17.72 6.39 -6.51
CA MET A 262 18.11 7.69 -7.04
C MET A 262 17.30 8.79 -6.37
N ILE A 263 17.96 9.90 -6.08
CA ILE A 263 17.39 11.16 -5.60
C ILE A 263 17.81 12.24 -6.59
N LYS A 264 16.85 12.90 -7.20
CA LYS A 264 17.11 13.87 -8.28
C LYS A 264 16.25 15.11 -8.12
N PHE A 265 16.80 16.30 -8.44
CA PHE A 265 15.96 17.47 -8.59
C PHE A 265 14.99 17.30 -9.76
N ASN A 266 13.72 17.61 -9.52
CA ASN A 266 12.71 17.57 -10.56
C ASN A 266 12.96 18.68 -11.61
N SER A 267 12.86 18.35 -12.89
CA SER A 267 13.16 19.28 -13.98
C SER A 267 12.13 20.40 -14.17
N GLU A 268 10.88 20.17 -13.72
CA GLU A 268 9.78 21.13 -13.89
C GLU A 268 9.56 22.00 -12.65
N ASN A 269 9.93 21.48 -11.46
CA ASN A 269 9.80 22.19 -10.20
C ASN A 269 11.09 22.02 -9.37
N GLN A 270 11.92 23.04 -9.32
CA GLN A 270 13.19 23.03 -8.60
C GLN A 270 13.05 22.87 -7.07
N ALA A 271 11.88 23.10 -6.50
CA ALA A 271 11.54 22.80 -5.11
C ALA A 271 11.00 21.38 -4.91
N SER A 272 11.21 20.48 -5.88
CA SER A 272 10.75 19.10 -5.83
C SER A 272 11.90 18.12 -6.08
N LEU A 273 11.76 16.92 -5.48
CA LEU A 273 12.67 15.80 -5.63
C LEU A 273 11.92 14.60 -6.24
N ASP A 274 12.53 14.00 -7.24
CA ASP A 274 12.14 12.68 -7.75
C ASP A 274 12.95 11.60 -7.03
N TYR A 275 12.26 10.61 -6.49
CA TYR A 275 12.85 9.40 -5.92
C TYR A 275 12.52 8.22 -6.81
N SER A 276 13.50 7.37 -7.09
CA SER A 276 13.28 6.10 -7.76
C SER A 276 14.00 4.95 -7.07
N LEU A 277 13.37 3.79 -7.09
CA LEU A 277 13.87 2.52 -6.56
C LEU A 277 13.75 1.47 -7.65
N SER A 278 14.86 0.82 -7.99
CA SER A 278 14.95 -0.23 -9.01
C SER A 278 15.66 -1.47 -8.47
N MET A 279 15.16 -2.63 -8.86
CA MET A 279 15.75 -3.95 -8.61
C MET A 279 15.52 -4.84 -9.84
N PRO A 280 16.22 -5.98 -9.98
CA PRO A 280 15.86 -6.95 -11.02
C PRO A 280 14.39 -7.35 -10.90
N PRO A 281 13.59 -7.33 -11.99
CA PRO A 281 12.13 -7.57 -11.91
C PRO A 281 11.77 -8.91 -11.27
N ASP A 282 12.58 -9.95 -11.50
CA ASP A 282 12.37 -11.29 -10.94
C ASP A 282 12.94 -11.47 -9.52
N TYR A 283 13.54 -10.43 -8.93
CA TYR A 283 14.07 -10.49 -7.58
C TYR A 283 12.94 -10.80 -6.59
N THR A 284 13.13 -11.84 -5.77
CA THR A 284 12.18 -12.17 -4.70
C THR A 284 12.19 -11.03 -3.68
N PHE A 285 11.05 -10.42 -3.49
CA PHE A 285 10.89 -9.19 -2.77
C PHE A 285 9.65 -9.28 -1.89
N ASP A 286 9.74 -8.78 -0.70
CA ASP A 286 8.59 -8.66 0.19
C ASP A 286 8.17 -7.20 0.33
N SER A 287 9.00 -6.39 0.96
CA SER A 287 8.80 -4.94 1.06
C SER A 287 10.11 -4.19 1.28
N PHE A 288 10.12 -2.90 0.97
CA PHE A 288 11.26 -2.00 1.19
C PHE A 288 10.82 -0.54 1.27
N SER A 289 11.38 0.22 2.21
CA SER A 289 11.11 1.66 2.37
C SER A 289 12.23 2.47 1.72
N PHE A 290 11.88 3.23 0.69
CA PHE A 290 12.71 4.28 0.09
C PHE A 290 11.82 5.33 -0.57
N PRO A 291 12.03 6.64 -0.30
CA PRO A 291 12.90 7.17 0.75
C PRO A 291 12.48 6.68 2.14
N GLN A 292 13.36 6.87 3.14
CA GLN A 292 13.05 6.53 4.52
C GLN A 292 11.93 7.43 5.07
N LYS A 293 11.33 7.05 6.20
CA LYS A 293 10.21 7.79 6.80
C LYS A 293 10.64 9.19 7.22
N SER A 294 9.90 10.19 6.80
CA SER A 294 10.07 11.58 7.24
C SER A 294 9.56 11.76 8.67
N MET A 295 10.29 12.51 9.49
CA MET A 295 9.94 12.82 10.88
C MET A 295 9.18 14.13 10.96
N SER A 296 8.10 14.15 11.72
CA SER A 296 7.45 15.40 12.14
C SER A 296 8.22 16.03 13.32
N LYS A 297 8.20 17.35 13.44
CA LYS A 297 8.85 18.12 14.49
C LYS A 297 7.81 18.90 15.31
N GLU A 298 8.25 19.54 16.37
CA GLU A 298 7.40 20.42 17.15
C GLU A 298 6.70 21.46 16.26
N ASN A 299 5.41 21.65 16.47
CA ASN A 299 4.48 22.45 15.65
C ASN A 299 4.20 21.90 14.24
N ASP A 300 4.65 20.71 13.92
CA ASP A 300 4.22 20.03 12.69
C ASP A 300 2.97 19.20 12.93
N TYR A 301 2.21 18.97 11.86
CA TYR A 301 1.18 17.94 11.82
C TYR A 301 1.29 17.11 10.54
N LEU A 302 1.02 15.83 10.73
CA LEU A 302 0.92 14.84 9.66
C LEU A 302 -0.41 15.01 8.94
N VAL A 303 -0.40 14.96 7.61
CA VAL A 303 -1.59 15.09 6.74
C VAL A 303 -1.75 13.81 5.94
N LEU A 304 -2.90 13.15 6.11
CA LEU A 304 -3.22 11.85 5.51
C LEU A 304 -4.58 11.90 4.80
N PRO A 305 -4.69 11.42 3.54
CA PRO A 305 -5.94 11.31 2.81
C PRO A 305 -6.71 10.04 3.21
N ILE A 306 -7.12 9.99 4.48
CA ILE A 306 -8.03 9.01 5.05
C ILE A 306 -9.27 9.76 5.54
N ASN A 307 -10.44 9.15 5.43
CA ASN A 307 -11.68 9.72 5.93
C ASN A 307 -11.95 11.15 5.40
N GLU A 308 -11.82 11.36 4.09
CA GLU A 308 -11.77 12.63 3.34
C GLU A 308 -10.49 13.42 3.55
N GLY A 309 -9.87 13.31 4.69
CA GLY A 309 -8.64 13.92 5.10
C GLY A 309 -8.54 14.03 6.61
N MET A 310 -7.39 13.72 7.15
CA MET A 310 -7.12 13.86 8.59
C MET A 310 -5.74 14.45 8.85
N CYS A 311 -5.60 15.12 10.00
CA CYS A 311 -4.32 15.55 10.51
C CYS A 311 -4.09 15.05 11.94
N PHE A 312 -2.81 14.82 12.25
CA PHE A 312 -2.35 14.42 13.59
C PHE A 312 -1.12 15.24 13.97
N ASP A 313 -1.12 15.82 15.14
CA ASP A 313 0.01 16.59 15.63
C ASP A 313 1.27 15.71 15.77
N TYR A 314 2.45 16.31 15.80
CA TYR A 314 3.76 15.63 15.73
C TYR A 314 4.00 14.55 16.80
N ASN A 315 3.36 14.65 17.96
CA ASN A 315 3.47 13.73 19.09
C ASN A 315 2.13 13.11 19.50
N ASP A 316 1.15 13.12 18.62
CA ASP A 316 -0.18 12.58 18.88
C ASP A 316 -0.15 11.06 18.99
N GLU A 317 -0.29 10.55 20.20
CA GLU A 317 -0.34 9.11 20.49
C GLU A 317 -1.58 8.41 19.93
N HIS A 318 -2.62 9.17 19.57
CA HIS A 318 -3.83 8.66 18.92
C HIS A 318 -3.73 8.59 17.39
N ALA A 319 -2.59 9.03 16.80
CA ALA A 319 -2.36 8.84 15.38
C ALA A 319 -2.39 7.34 15.04
N PHE A 320 -2.88 7.02 13.85
CA PHE A 320 -2.80 5.65 13.37
C PHE A 320 -1.32 5.23 13.22
N HIS A 321 -0.96 4.11 13.83
CA HIS A 321 0.35 3.48 13.65
C HIS A 321 0.20 2.15 12.93
N GLY A 322 0.95 1.96 11.85
CA GLY A 322 0.87 0.80 10.99
C GLY A 322 0.93 1.16 9.51
N GLU A 323 0.42 0.29 8.68
CA GLU A 323 0.42 0.46 7.22
C GLU A 323 -0.96 0.86 6.70
N LEU A 324 -0.99 1.94 5.93
CA LEU A 324 -2.14 2.38 5.15
C LEU A 324 -1.91 1.98 3.69
N VAL A 325 -2.55 0.91 3.25
CA VAL A 325 -2.47 0.47 1.85
C VAL A 325 -3.10 1.53 0.95
N THR A 326 -2.43 1.89 -0.13
CA THR A 326 -2.99 2.76 -1.16
C THR A 326 -4.13 2.05 -1.89
N TYR A 327 -5.19 2.80 -2.18
CA TYR A 327 -6.39 2.27 -2.82
C TYR A 327 -7.02 1.10 -2.04
N SER A 328 -7.36 1.38 -0.80
CA SER A 328 -8.11 0.49 0.08
C SER A 328 -9.16 1.29 0.85
N GLY A 329 -10.32 0.72 1.10
CA GLY A 329 -11.36 1.34 1.91
C GLY A 329 -10.94 1.64 3.35
N HIS A 330 -9.93 0.92 3.85
CA HIS A 330 -9.30 1.15 5.15
C HIS A 330 -7.86 1.67 5.03
N GLY A 331 -7.53 2.35 3.94
CA GLY A 331 -6.22 2.91 3.67
C GLY A 331 -6.32 4.32 3.08
N LEU A 332 -5.47 4.61 2.10
CA LEU A 332 -5.45 5.91 1.44
C LEU A 332 -6.37 5.93 0.22
N CYS A 333 -7.24 6.95 0.13
CA CYS A 333 -8.09 7.18 -1.03
C CYS A 333 -7.36 7.91 -2.17
N MET A 334 -6.28 8.61 -1.85
CA MET A 334 -5.37 9.31 -2.78
C MET A 334 -3.93 8.94 -2.42
N PRO A 335 -3.03 8.65 -3.38
CA PRO A 335 -1.70 8.13 -3.13
C PRO A 335 -0.69 9.23 -2.76
N PHE A 336 -0.93 9.94 -1.66
CA PHE A 336 -0.01 10.92 -1.11
C PHE A 336 -0.03 10.96 0.42
N TYR A 337 0.94 11.62 1.01
CA TYR A 337 0.99 12.04 2.41
C TYR A 337 1.80 13.32 2.52
N GLY A 338 1.69 14.03 3.63
CA GLY A 338 2.48 15.24 3.85
C GLY A 338 2.70 15.56 5.33
N ILE A 339 3.66 16.44 5.56
CA ILE A 339 3.91 17.07 6.86
C ILE A 339 3.94 18.58 6.64
N THR A 340 3.29 19.32 7.50
CA THR A 340 3.32 20.78 7.44
C THR A 340 3.33 21.41 8.84
N ASN A 341 3.98 22.57 8.95
CA ASN A 341 4.08 23.32 10.19
C ASN A 341 2.83 24.19 10.37
N GLN A 342 2.19 24.08 11.54
CA GLN A 342 0.93 24.79 11.82
C GLN A 342 1.10 26.30 12.00
N ILE A 343 2.31 26.79 12.25
CA ILE A 343 2.59 28.22 12.46
C ILE A 343 2.91 28.91 11.14
N THR A 344 3.81 28.31 10.34
CA THR A 344 4.32 28.90 9.09
C THR A 344 3.54 28.43 7.88
N GLY A 345 2.90 27.26 7.96
CA GLY A 345 2.31 26.57 6.81
C GLY A 345 3.36 25.96 5.86
N ALA A 346 4.65 26.02 6.20
CA ALA A 346 5.71 25.39 5.42
C ALA A 346 5.66 23.87 5.56
N GLY A 347 6.04 23.14 4.53
CA GLY A 347 5.98 21.68 4.57
C GLY A 347 6.35 21.02 3.26
N PHE A 348 5.91 19.77 3.12
CA PHE A 348 6.03 19.00 1.90
C PHE A 348 4.84 18.08 1.67
N VAL A 349 4.64 17.73 0.41
CA VAL A 349 3.79 16.60 -0.02
C VAL A 349 4.66 15.55 -0.71
N SER A 350 4.43 14.29 -0.37
CA SER A 350 5.02 13.12 -1.03
C SER A 350 3.95 12.40 -1.84
N ILE A 351 4.12 12.34 -3.17
CA ILE A 351 3.16 11.75 -4.12
C ILE A 351 3.72 10.43 -4.64
N ILE A 352 3.00 9.35 -4.40
CA ILE A 352 3.36 7.99 -4.81
C ILE A 352 2.92 7.78 -6.26
N LYS A 353 3.87 7.68 -7.20
CA LYS A 353 3.57 7.53 -8.65
C LYS A 353 3.15 6.12 -9.05
N ASN A 354 3.56 5.12 -8.28
CA ASN A 354 3.23 3.70 -8.50
C ASN A 354 2.45 3.14 -7.31
N PRO A 355 1.18 3.55 -7.12
CA PRO A 355 0.43 3.26 -5.89
C PRO A 355 -0.04 1.81 -5.75
N ASP A 356 -0.12 1.04 -6.83
CA ASP A 356 -0.75 -0.29 -6.84
C ASP A 356 -0.09 -1.28 -5.86
N ASP A 357 1.24 -1.20 -5.72
CA ASP A 357 2.02 -2.03 -4.82
C ASP A 357 2.75 -1.17 -3.77
N CYS A 358 2.01 -0.32 -3.07
CA CYS A 358 2.53 0.55 -2.02
C CYS A 358 1.59 0.62 -0.80
N ALA A 359 2.19 0.78 0.36
CA ALA A 359 1.53 1.26 1.57
C ALA A 359 2.30 2.45 2.11
N VAL A 360 1.63 3.32 2.86
CA VAL A 360 2.28 4.34 3.67
C VAL A 360 2.35 3.84 5.09
N GLU A 361 3.55 3.75 5.62
CA GLU A 361 3.79 3.30 6.99
C GLU A 361 3.93 4.50 7.92
N ILE A 362 3.20 4.48 9.04
CA ILE A 362 3.26 5.48 10.11
C ILE A 362 3.78 4.79 11.35
N LYS A 363 4.81 5.36 11.96
CA LYS A 363 5.40 4.87 13.22
C LYS A 363 5.59 6.03 14.19
N MET A 364 5.47 5.73 15.48
CA MET A 364 5.93 6.62 16.55
C MET A 364 7.40 6.28 16.87
N ASN A 365 8.30 7.24 16.63
CA ASN A 365 9.70 7.19 17.03
C ASN A 365 10.08 8.53 17.64
N LYS A 366 9.72 8.75 18.93
CA LYS A 366 9.70 10.03 19.64
C LYS A 366 8.68 11.02 19.05
N THR A 367 8.54 11.06 17.72
CA THR A 367 7.56 11.84 16.95
C THR A 367 6.93 10.95 15.88
N ASN A 368 5.81 11.38 15.31
CA ASN A 368 5.21 10.68 14.19
C ASN A 368 6.12 10.70 12.95
N CYS A 369 6.43 9.52 12.43
CA CYS A 369 7.21 9.31 11.23
C CYS A 369 6.34 8.68 10.14
N VAL A 370 6.47 9.13 8.89
CA VAL A 370 5.67 8.67 7.76
C VAL A 370 6.52 8.47 6.52
N GLY A 371 6.30 7.39 5.80
CA GLY A 371 7.00 7.12 4.53
C GLY A 371 6.42 5.96 3.74
N PRO A 372 6.87 5.77 2.50
CA PRO A 372 6.41 4.68 1.66
C PRO A 372 6.99 3.34 2.14
N ASN A 373 6.19 2.30 2.03
CA ASN A 373 6.63 0.92 2.11
C ASN A 373 6.20 0.20 0.84
N TRP A 374 7.14 0.05 -0.09
CA TRP A 374 6.89 -0.61 -1.38
C TRP A 374 6.70 -2.11 -1.18
N LYS A 375 5.68 -2.65 -1.80
CA LYS A 375 5.29 -4.06 -1.69
C LYS A 375 5.67 -4.85 -2.94
N SER A 376 5.78 -6.16 -2.78
CA SER A 376 6.00 -7.06 -3.91
C SER A 376 4.78 -7.11 -4.83
N GLN A 377 5.05 -7.34 -6.12
CA GLN A 377 4.06 -7.77 -7.10
C GLN A 377 4.20 -9.28 -7.29
N LYS A 378 3.22 -10.03 -6.80
CA LYS A 378 3.23 -11.51 -6.81
C LYS A 378 4.50 -12.13 -6.21
N GLY A 379 5.04 -11.51 -5.15
CA GLY A 379 6.26 -11.99 -4.46
C GLY A 379 7.57 -11.60 -5.15
N LYS A 380 7.51 -10.78 -6.20
CA LYS A 380 8.67 -10.26 -6.92
C LYS A 380 8.69 -8.73 -6.91
N PHE A 381 9.82 -8.12 -7.25
CA PHE A 381 9.89 -6.67 -7.40
C PHE A 381 8.99 -6.16 -8.54
N GLY A 382 9.07 -6.77 -9.71
CA GLY A 382 8.18 -6.56 -10.84
C GLY A 382 8.50 -5.33 -11.70
N TYR A 383 8.56 -4.14 -11.12
CA TYR A 383 8.78 -2.86 -11.81
C TYR A 383 9.33 -1.78 -10.88
N ASP A 384 9.90 -0.72 -11.43
CA ASP A 384 10.47 0.40 -10.69
C ASP A 384 9.41 1.15 -9.86
N ARG A 385 9.82 1.63 -8.69
CA ARG A 385 8.99 2.43 -7.77
C ARG A 385 9.43 3.88 -7.81
N ASN A 386 8.47 4.79 -7.95
CA ASN A 386 8.73 6.21 -8.10
C ASN A 386 7.84 7.06 -7.19
N MET A 387 8.41 8.14 -6.66
CA MET A 387 7.72 9.12 -5.82
C MET A 387 8.24 10.53 -6.13
N ILE A 388 7.37 11.53 -6.00
CA ILE A 388 7.75 12.93 -6.03
C ILE A 388 7.53 13.50 -4.62
N GLN A 389 8.48 14.33 -4.15
CA GLN A 389 8.32 15.10 -2.93
C GLN A 389 8.49 16.58 -3.24
N THR A 390 7.45 17.37 -3.02
CA THR A 390 7.42 18.81 -3.30
C THR A 390 7.40 19.59 -2.01
N PHE A 391 8.30 20.58 -1.87
CA PHE A 391 8.46 21.45 -0.70
C PHE A 391 7.84 22.81 -0.95
N PHE A 392 7.15 23.37 0.05
CA PHE A 392 6.51 24.67 -0.01
C PHE A 392 6.79 25.46 1.27
N THR A 393 6.76 26.79 1.16
CA THR A 393 7.12 27.70 2.26
C THR A 393 5.94 28.15 3.10
N ASP A 394 4.71 27.93 2.62
CA ASP A 394 3.46 28.31 3.26
C ASP A 394 2.28 27.50 2.69
N GLY A 395 1.05 27.77 3.14
CA GLY A 395 -0.18 27.18 2.61
C GLY A 395 -0.67 25.94 3.34
N GLY A 396 0.17 25.28 4.12
CA GLY A 396 -0.25 24.18 4.99
C GLY A 396 -0.86 22.99 4.23
N HIS A 397 -1.90 22.38 4.78
CA HIS A 397 -2.60 21.24 4.15
C HIS A 397 -3.27 21.61 2.82
N VAL A 398 -3.58 22.92 2.60
CA VAL A 398 -4.12 23.36 1.31
C VAL A 398 -3.04 23.28 0.24
N ALA A 399 -1.80 23.68 0.54
CA ALA A 399 -0.68 23.52 -0.40
C ALA A 399 -0.46 22.03 -0.74
N ILE A 400 -0.49 21.12 0.25
CA ILE A 400 -0.41 19.68 0.04
C ILE A 400 -1.49 19.21 -0.96
N ALA A 401 -2.75 19.56 -0.72
CA ALA A 401 -3.86 19.17 -1.58
C ALA A 401 -3.77 19.78 -3.00
N LYS A 402 -3.33 21.05 -3.11
CA LYS A 402 -3.22 21.73 -4.42
C LYS A 402 -2.06 21.21 -5.26
N GLU A 403 -0.92 20.89 -4.66
CA GLU A 403 0.17 20.21 -5.37
C GLU A 403 -0.27 18.82 -5.86
N TYR A 404 -1.01 18.07 -5.01
CA TYR A 404 -1.57 16.81 -5.48
C TYR A 404 -2.62 17.00 -6.58
N ARG A 405 -3.50 18.00 -6.49
CA ARG A 405 -4.49 18.33 -7.54
C ARG A 405 -3.80 18.64 -8.89
N LYS A 406 -2.70 19.38 -8.86
CA LYS A 406 -1.89 19.64 -10.07
C LYS A 406 -1.40 18.32 -10.67
N TYR A 407 -0.79 17.45 -9.87
CA TYR A 407 -0.36 16.11 -10.30
C TYR A 407 -1.51 15.28 -10.87
N ALA A 408 -2.67 15.25 -10.20
CA ALA A 408 -3.85 14.52 -10.65
C ALA A 408 -4.36 15.03 -12.02
N LYS A 409 -4.28 16.34 -12.26
CA LYS A 409 -4.63 16.94 -13.56
C LYS A 409 -3.66 16.52 -14.66
N GLU A 410 -2.37 16.57 -14.40
CA GLU A 410 -1.30 16.19 -15.35
C GLU A 410 -1.38 14.70 -15.71
N ASN A 411 -1.80 13.84 -14.78
CA ASN A 411 -1.94 12.40 -14.97
C ASN A 411 -3.34 11.95 -15.42
N GLY A 412 -4.27 12.89 -15.67
CA GLY A 412 -5.59 12.60 -16.22
C GLY A 412 -6.58 11.96 -15.23
N THR A 413 -6.27 11.92 -13.93
CA THR A 413 -7.22 11.48 -12.88
C THR A 413 -8.20 12.57 -12.49
N LEU A 414 -7.83 13.82 -12.63
CA LEU A 414 -8.73 14.95 -12.41
C LEU A 414 -9.55 15.21 -13.68
N VAL A 415 -10.82 14.82 -13.64
CA VAL A 415 -11.80 15.06 -14.70
C VAL A 415 -13.02 15.71 -14.07
N THR A 416 -13.24 16.98 -14.39
CA THR A 416 -14.31 17.80 -13.83
C THR A 416 -15.70 17.34 -14.27
N PHE A 417 -16.72 17.70 -13.51
CA PHE A 417 -18.12 17.45 -13.92
C PHE A 417 -18.43 18.05 -15.30
N GLU A 418 -17.87 19.20 -15.62
CA GLU A 418 -18.07 19.84 -16.93
C GLU A 418 -17.47 19.01 -18.07
N GLU A 419 -16.27 18.47 -17.88
CA GLU A 419 -15.67 17.56 -18.85
C GLU A 419 -16.44 16.23 -18.97
N LYS A 420 -16.97 15.72 -17.85
CA LYS A 420 -17.83 14.53 -17.85
C LYS A 420 -19.14 14.77 -18.60
N LYS A 421 -19.79 15.92 -18.40
CA LYS A 421 -21.01 16.31 -19.13
C LYS A 421 -20.74 16.39 -20.64
N GLN A 422 -19.65 17.03 -21.03
CA GLN A 422 -19.24 17.12 -22.44
C GLN A 422 -19.03 15.72 -23.06
N LYS A 423 -18.33 14.84 -22.37
CA LYS A 423 -18.06 13.46 -22.83
C LYS A 423 -19.34 12.61 -22.96
N ARG A 424 -20.33 12.81 -22.06
CA ARG A 424 -21.57 12.00 -22.02
C ARG A 424 -22.71 12.59 -22.81
N GLY A 425 -22.60 13.83 -23.33
CA GLY A 425 -23.63 14.51 -24.12
C GLY A 425 -24.85 14.91 -23.29
N ILE A 426 -25.95 15.33 -23.95
CA ILE A 426 -27.12 15.95 -23.33
C ILE A 426 -27.71 15.06 -22.22
N GLU A 427 -28.00 13.81 -22.53
CA GLU A 427 -28.61 12.87 -21.57
C GLU A 427 -27.77 12.64 -20.33
N GLY A 428 -26.47 12.42 -20.49
CA GLY A 428 -25.54 12.26 -19.36
C GLY A 428 -25.38 13.55 -18.55
N ALA A 429 -25.39 14.71 -19.20
CA ALA A 429 -25.34 16.01 -18.54
C ALA A 429 -26.59 16.28 -17.70
N GLU A 430 -27.80 15.97 -18.21
CA GLU A 430 -29.07 16.10 -17.46
C GLU A 430 -29.08 15.22 -16.21
N ARG A 431 -28.60 13.96 -16.32
CA ARG A 431 -28.48 13.05 -15.18
C ARG A 431 -27.49 13.56 -14.15
N LEU A 432 -26.31 14.05 -14.58
CA LEU A 432 -25.30 14.64 -13.69
C LEU A 432 -25.83 15.91 -12.98
N ASN A 433 -26.65 16.73 -13.66
CA ASN A 433 -27.25 17.90 -13.04
C ASN A 433 -28.23 17.53 -11.91
N LYS A 434 -28.93 16.37 -12.01
CA LYS A 434 -29.77 15.87 -10.92
C LYS A 434 -28.96 15.42 -9.69
N LEU A 435 -27.72 14.98 -9.86
CA LEU A 435 -26.84 14.59 -8.75
C LEU A 435 -26.41 15.80 -7.90
N MET A 436 -26.21 16.96 -8.52
CA MET A 436 -25.67 18.14 -7.86
C MET A 436 -26.60 18.63 -6.74
N GLY A 437 -26.13 18.55 -5.48
CA GLY A 437 -26.88 18.92 -4.28
C GLY A 437 -28.00 17.94 -3.91
N ALA A 438 -28.04 16.75 -4.48
CA ALA A 438 -29.03 15.73 -4.15
C ALA A 438 -28.70 15.04 -2.83
N ALA A 439 -29.66 14.99 -1.91
CA ALA A 439 -29.57 14.11 -0.75
C ALA A 439 -29.58 12.65 -1.20
N ASN A 440 -28.64 11.85 -0.75
CA ASN A 440 -28.62 10.42 -1.03
C ASN A 440 -29.50 9.70 0.00
N ILE A 441 -30.54 8.99 -0.45
CA ILE A 441 -31.54 8.38 0.44
C ILE A 441 -31.59 6.87 0.23
N TRP A 442 -31.34 6.15 1.31
CA TRP A 442 -31.46 4.70 1.42
C TRP A 442 -32.70 4.30 2.22
N CYS A 443 -33.41 3.26 1.75
CA CYS A 443 -34.52 2.64 2.44
C CYS A 443 -34.64 1.16 2.04
N TRP A 444 -34.19 0.24 2.90
CA TRP A 444 -34.25 -1.20 2.62
C TRP A 444 -35.54 -1.87 3.06
N TYR A 445 -36.44 -1.11 3.71
CA TYR A 445 -37.75 -1.61 4.12
C TYR A 445 -38.74 -1.64 2.93
N SER A 446 -39.89 -2.28 3.14
CA SER A 446 -40.90 -2.44 2.10
C SER A 446 -41.34 -1.13 1.43
N ASP A 447 -41.40 -0.07 2.20
CA ASP A 447 -41.79 1.28 1.73
C ASP A 447 -40.75 1.86 0.76
N GLY A 448 -39.50 1.45 0.87
CA GLY A 448 -38.42 1.88 0.01
C GLY A 448 -38.19 0.98 -1.20
N LYS A 449 -38.63 -0.27 -1.15
CA LYS A 449 -38.32 -1.27 -2.18
C LYS A 449 -39.44 -1.60 -3.13
N ASN A 450 -40.70 -1.38 -2.74
CA ASN A 450 -41.89 -1.87 -3.43
C ASN A 450 -42.79 -0.75 -3.95
N HIS A 451 -44.09 -1.02 -3.96
CA HIS A 451 -45.14 -0.16 -4.52
C HIS A 451 -45.36 1.17 -3.78
N THR A 452 -44.81 1.28 -2.55
CA THR A 452 -44.98 2.48 -1.71
C THR A 452 -43.80 3.45 -1.79
N ALA A 453 -42.72 3.11 -2.51
CA ALA A 453 -41.55 3.98 -2.62
C ALA A 453 -41.89 5.34 -3.25
N ASP A 454 -42.76 5.39 -4.24
CA ASP A 454 -43.25 6.63 -4.86
C ASP A 454 -44.00 7.51 -3.86
N THR A 455 -44.82 6.91 -2.97
CA THR A 455 -45.53 7.63 -1.90
C THR A 455 -44.58 8.21 -0.89
N LEU A 456 -43.60 7.40 -0.38
CA LEU A 456 -42.61 7.86 0.56
C LEU A 456 -41.74 9.00 -0.01
N VAL A 457 -41.29 8.86 -1.26
CA VAL A 457 -40.49 9.91 -1.93
C VAL A 457 -41.33 11.17 -2.18
N SER A 458 -42.60 11.06 -2.53
CA SER A 458 -43.47 12.23 -2.64
C SER A 458 -43.58 13.01 -1.34
N GLN A 459 -43.73 12.32 -0.19
CA GLN A 459 -43.74 12.96 1.12
C GLN A 459 -42.39 13.62 1.48
N ILE A 460 -41.26 13.03 1.07
CA ILE A 460 -39.94 13.63 1.25
C ILE A 460 -39.81 14.92 0.44
N LEU A 461 -40.27 14.93 -0.82
CA LEU A 461 -40.28 16.12 -1.67
C LEU A 461 -41.23 17.21 -1.11
N GLU A 462 -42.44 16.85 -0.69
CA GLU A 462 -43.41 17.75 -0.04
C GLU A 462 -42.88 18.34 1.26
N ALA A 463 -42.01 17.61 2.00
CA ALA A 463 -41.37 18.12 3.18
C ALA A 463 -40.32 19.19 2.87
N GLY A 464 -39.89 19.35 1.62
CA GLY A 464 -38.91 20.34 1.17
C GLY A 464 -37.49 19.82 0.98
N ILE A 465 -37.31 18.51 0.88
CA ILE A 465 -36.08 17.87 0.39
C ILE A 465 -36.24 17.72 -1.12
N ASP A 466 -35.87 18.75 -1.87
CA ASP A 466 -36.25 18.95 -3.26
C ASP A 466 -35.34 18.27 -4.29
N ARG A 467 -34.20 17.74 -3.88
CA ARG A 467 -33.26 16.98 -4.74
C ARG A 467 -32.86 15.66 -4.08
N ILE A 468 -33.14 14.58 -4.78
CA ILE A 468 -32.99 13.23 -4.24
C ILE A 468 -32.19 12.34 -5.22
N LEU A 469 -31.16 11.66 -4.72
CA LEU A 469 -30.61 10.42 -5.26
C LEU A 469 -31.28 9.27 -4.48
N TRP A 470 -32.10 8.48 -5.17
CA TRP A 470 -32.81 7.35 -4.58
C TRP A 470 -32.01 6.06 -4.84
N SER A 471 -31.29 5.59 -3.85
CA SER A 471 -30.31 4.49 -4.00
C SER A 471 -30.91 3.11 -3.68
N ASN A 472 -32.07 2.79 -4.23
CA ASN A 472 -32.78 1.53 -3.96
C ASN A 472 -33.26 0.87 -5.26
N ASN A 473 -33.17 -0.47 -5.31
CA ASN A 473 -33.72 -1.24 -6.42
C ASN A 473 -35.26 -1.18 -6.44
N GLN A 474 -35.86 -0.96 -7.61
CA GLN A 474 -37.28 -0.75 -7.80
C GLN A 474 -37.82 -1.57 -8.98
N ASN A 475 -39.15 -1.76 -9.00
CA ASN A 475 -39.82 -2.22 -10.20
C ASN A 475 -39.96 -1.09 -11.25
N LYS A 476 -40.28 -1.45 -12.49
CA LYS A 476 -40.37 -0.53 -13.63
C LYS A 476 -41.31 0.63 -13.40
N GLU A 477 -42.48 0.36 -12.84
CA GLU A 477 -43.54 1.33 -12.62
C GLU A 477 -43.15 2.40 -11.61
N VAL A 478 -42.53 1.97 -10.51
CA VAL A 478 -42.01 2.89 -9.47
C VAL A 478 -40.86 3.74 -10.02
N ILE A 479 -39.93 3.16 -10.77
CA ILE A 479 -38.83 3.92 -11.39
C ILE A 479 -39.35 5.01 -12.31
N SER A 480 -40.36 4.68 -13.15
CA SER A 480 -40.98 5.67 -14.03
C SER A 480 -41.57 6.84 -13.25
N LYS A 481 -42.36 6.55 -12.22
CA LYS A 481 -42.96 7.59 -11.38
C LYS A 481 -41.90 8.46 -10.68
N LEU A 482 -40.85 7.87 -10.14
CA LEU A 482 -39.78 8.61 -9.49
C LEU A 482 -39.01 9.50 -10.47
N ASN A 483 -38.76 9.00 -11.69
CA ASN A 483 -38.16 9.79 -12.76
C ASN A 483 -39.03 10.98 -13.15
N ASP A 484 -40.36 10.80 -13.22
CA ASP A 484 -41.36 11.86 -13.52
C ASP A 484 -41.41 12.92 -12.42
N LEU A 485 -41.11 12.54 -11.16
CA LEU A 485 -40.96 13.45 -10.02
C LEU A 485 -39.59 14.18 -10.03
N GLY A 486 -38.72 13.92 -10.99
CA GLY A 486 -37.42 14.55 -11.10
C GLY A 486 -36.29 13.91 -10.25
N VAL A 487 -36.58 12.81 -9.59
CA VAL A 487 -35.63 12.07 -8.76
C VAL A 487 -34.54 11.40 -9.63
N LEU A 488 -33.33 11.35 -9.16
CA LEU A 488 -32.28 10.53 -9.73
C LEU A 488 -32.38 9.11 -9.16
N THR A 489 -32.96 8.20 -9.93
CA THR A 489 -33.08 6.79 -9.52
C THR A 489 -31.80 6.01 -9.72
N SER A 490 -31.40 5.22 -8.74
CA SER A 490 -30.16 4.43 -8.78
C SER A 490 -30.43 2.94 -8.60
N ARG A 491 -29.63 2.12 -9.30
CA ARG A 491 -29.56 0.67 -9.16
C ARG A 491 -28.36 0.28 -8.30
N TYR A 492 -28.59 -0.45 -7.23
CA TYR A 492 -27.51 -1.08 -6.46
C TYR A 492 -27.02 -2.32 -7.22
N ASP A 493 -25.72 -2.40 -7.43
CA ASP A 493 -25.02 -3.52 -8.07
C ASP A 493 -23.86 -4.03 -7.22
N ILE A 494 -23.63 -5.34 -7.23
CA ILE A 494 -22.45 -5.95 -6.67
C ILE A 494 -21.85 -6.96 -7.66
N TYR A 495 -20.56 -6.84 -7.92
CA TYR A 495 -19.81 -7.73 -8.83
C TYR A 495 -18.67 -8.45 -8.14
N GLN A 496 -18.43 -8.18 -6.88
CA GLN A 496 -17.29 -8.79 -6.18
C GLN A 496 -17.66 -9.99 -5.34
N ASP A 497 -18.89 -10.08 -4.84
CA ASP A 497 -19.33 -11.15 -3.97
C ASP A 497 -20.03 -12.26 -4.74
N VAL A 498 -19.50 -13.47 -4.69
CA VAL A 498 -20.09 -14.66 -5.28
C VAL A 498 -20.27 -15.73 -4.21
N MET A 499 -21.50 -16.08 -3.91
CA MET A 499 -21.79 -17.21 -3.01
C MET A 499 -21.72 -18.53 -3.78
N ASN A 500 -21.07 -19.53 -3.19
CA ASN A 500 -21.11 -20.88 -3.72
C ASN A 500 -22.58 -21.37 -3.77
N PRO A 501 -23.12 -21.73 -4.95
CA PRO A 501 -24.50 -22.18 -5.09
C PRO A 501 -24.91 -23.34 -4.17
N ALA A 502 -23.98 -24.19 -3.77
CA ALA A 502 -24.23 -25.27 -2.83
C ALA A 502 -24.65 -24.80 -1.42
N TYR A 503 -24.43 -23.52 -1.10
CA TYR A 503 -24.75 -22.96 0.22
C TYR A 503 -26.01 -22.09 0.24
N TYR A 504 -26.72 -21.91 -0.88
CA TYR A 504 -27.91 -21.06 -0.98
C TYR A 504 -29.04 -21.43 0.00
N ASN A 505 -29.17 -22.69 0.33
CA ASN A 505 -30.14 -23.16 1.31
C ASN A 505 -29.71 -22.95 2.78
N LEU A 506 -28.45 -22.60 3.02
CA LEU A 506 -27.86 -22.43 4.36
C LEU A 506 -27.74 -20.97 4.80
N VAL A 507 -27.75 -20.01 3.87
CA VAL A 507 -27.60 -18.59 4.16
C VAL A 507 -28.93 -17.91 4.41
N SER A 508 -28.94 -16.83 5.23
CA SER A 508 -30.17 -16.12 5.63
C SER A 508 -30.89 -15.43 4.46
N TYR A 509 -30.14 -14.99 3.44
CA TYR A 509 -30.67 -14.43 2.21
C TYR A 509 -29.85 -14.87 0.99
N ILE A 510 -30.46 -14.77 -0.17
CA ILE A 510 -29.81 -14.90 -1.48
C ILE A 510 -29.84 -13.52 -2.15
N HIS A 511 -28.66 -12.98 -2.46
CA HIS A 511 -28.56 -11.70 -3.12
C HIS A 511 -28.86 -11.84 -4.62
N GLU A 512 -29.67 -10.95 -5.18
CA GLU A 512 -30.08 -10.99 -6.59
C GLU A 512 -28.91 -10.77 -7.58
N ASP A 513 -27.83 -10.18 -7.09
CA ASP A 513 -26.64 -9.87 -7.89
C ASP A 513 -25.57 -10.94 -7.87
N TRP A 514 -25.69 -11.97 -7.06
CA TRP A 514 -24.73 -13.07 -7.09
C TRP A 514 -24.72 -13.75 -8.46
N LEU A 515 -23.53 -14.08 -8.93
CA LEU A 515 -23.26 -14.65 -10.25
C LEU A 515 -22.95 -16.16 -10.12
N PRO A 516 -23.96 -17.04 -9.98
CA PRO A 516 -23.70 -18.47 -9.79
C PRO A 516 -22.90 -19.09 -10.94
N GLN A 517 -23.02 -18.55 -12.15
CA GLN A 517 -22.31 -19.01 -13.34
C GLN A 517 -20.80 -18.68 -13.30
N ALA A 518 -20.38 -17.72 -12.48
CA ALA A 518 -18.97 -17.38 -12.29
C ALA A 518 -18.24 -18.37 -11.36
N TYR A 519 -19.00 -19.10 -10.54
CA TYR A 519 -18.43 -20.06 -9.61
C TYR A 519 -18.26 -21.43 -10.27
N PRO A 520 -17.11 -22.13 -10.13
CA PRO A 520 -15.88 -21.70 -9.42
C PRO A 520 -14.81 -21.03 -10.33
N ASN A 521 -15.08 -20.92 -11.65
CA ASN A 521 -14.03 -20.71 -12.66
C ASN A 521 -13.49 -19.30 -12.72
N ASP A 522 -14.29 -18.28 -12.37
CA ASP A 522 -13.91 -16.85 -12.45
C ASP A 522 -13.60 -16.23 -11.08
N ILE A 523 -13.35 -17.06 -10.08
CA ILE A 523 -13.07 -16.64 -8.70
C ILE A 523 -11.59 -16.32 -8.52
N ALA A 524 -11.30 -15.20 -7.87
CA ALA A 524 -9.93 -14.81 -7.54
C ALA A 524 -9.27 -15.85 -6.62
N THR A 525 -8.06 -16.27 -6.96
CA THR A 525 -7.35 -17.38 -6.32
C THR A 525 -6.06 -16.86 -5.65
N ASN A 526 -5.85 -17.22 -4.40
CA ASN A 526 -4.64 -16.97 -3.64
C ASN A 526 -3.45 -17.84 -4.15
N LYS A 527 -2.24 -17.51 -3.70
CA LYS A 527 -1.01 -18.22 -4.06
C LYS A 527 -1.03 -19.71 -3.68
N ASP A 528 -1.72 -20.06 -2.61
CA ASP A 528 -1.90 -21.44 -2.11
C ASP A 528 -3.02 -22.23 -2.82
N GLY A 529 -3.69 -21.61 -3.80
CA GLY A 529 -4.81 -22.21 -4.53
C GLY A 529 -6.17 -22.02 -3.87
N SER A 530 -6.27 -21.47 -2.68
CA SER A 530 -7.55 -21.14 -2.05
C SER A 530 -8.23 -19.95 -2.72
N PHE A 531 -9.57 -19.87 -2.60
CA PHE A 531 -10.30 -18.69 -3.11
C PHE A 531 -10.16 -17.49 -2.16
N VAL A 532 -10.04 -16.30 -2.74
CA VAL A 532 -10.08 -15.05 -1.99
C VAL A 532 -11.46 -14.90 -1.35
N GLN A 533 -11.49 -14.72 -0.02
CA GLN A 533 -12.74 -14.56 0.72
C GLN A 533 -13.30 -13.16 0.54
N ALA A 534 -14.63 -13.06 0.55
CA ALA A 534 -15.40 -11.83 0.43
C ALA A 534 -16.43 -11.73 1.58
N TRP A 535 -17.54 -11.03 1.37
CA TRP A 535 -18.53 -10.76 2.43
C TRP A 535 -19.10 -12.04 3.07
N GLY A 536 -19.18 -12.04 4.40
CA GLY A 536 -19.80 -13.14 5.15
C GLY A 536 -21.32 -12.93 5.31
N VAL A 537 -22.10 -13.88 4.84
CA VAL A 537 -23.56 -13.91 4.98
C VAL A 537 -23.95 -14.77 6.18
N GLU A 538 -24.84 -14.27 7.02
CA GLU A 538 -25.31 -14.98 8.19
C GLU A 538 -26.02 -16.29 7.81
N ARG A 539 -25.78 -17.33 8.59
CA ARG A 539 -26.44 -18.63 8.41
C ARG A 539 -27.88 -18.60 8.94
N LYS A 540 -28.79 -19.32 8.29
CA LYS A 540 -30.18 -19.48 8.75
C LYS A 540 -30.33 -20.07 10.14
N ASP A 541 -29.33 -20.84 10.61
CA ASP A 541 -29.30 -21.44 11.94
C ASP A 541 -28.66 -20.56 13.02
N ASN A 542 -28.33 -19.30 12.69
CA ASN A 542 -27.66 -18.31 13.53
C ASN A 542 -26.29 -18.78 14.11
N LYS A 543 -25.63 -19.74 13.45
CA LYS A 543 -24.33 -20.31 13.88
C LYS A 543 -23.16 -19.69 13.11
N GLY A 544 -23.12 -18.37 13.02
CA GLY A 544 -22.05 -17.64 12.36
C GLY A 544 -22.34 -17.36 10.87
N TYR A 545 -21.28 -17.24 10.07
CA TYR A 545 -21.34 -16.76 8.71
C TYR A 545 -20.81 -17.79 7.69
N ILE A 546 -21.30 -17.70 6.46
CA ILE A 546 -20.72 -18.35 5.28
C ILE A 546 -20.20 -17.25 4.39
N ASN A 547 -18.91 -17.28 4.08
CA ASN A 547 -18.30 -16.25 3.27
C ASN A 547 -18.59 -16.47 1.79
N CYS A 548 -18.93 -15.39 1.09
CA CYS A 548 -18.77 -15.29 -0.34
C CYS A 548 -17.29 -15.43 -0.72
N VAL A 549 -17.03 -15.68 -1.98
CA VAL A 549 -15.71 -15.62 -2.59
C VAL A 549 -15.66 -14.46 -3.59
N ALA A 550 -14.47 -13.87 -3.77
CA ALA A 550 -14.32 -12.71 -4.62
C ALA A 550 -14.28 -13.11 -6.09
N LEU A 551 -15.17 -12.53 -6.91
CA LEU A 551 -15.03 -12.56 -8.37
C LEU A 551 -13.68 -11.94 -8.77
N CYS A 552 -12.99 -12.52 -9.74
CA CYS A 552 -11.76 -11.93 -10.25
C CYS A 552 -12.09 -10.62 -10.98
N ASP A 553 -11.38 -9.53 -10.64
CA ASP A 553 -11.69 -8.20 -11.18
C ASP A 553 -11.58 -8.16 -12.72
N ILE A 554 -10.72 -9.00 -13.34
CA ILE A 554 -10.60 -9.10 -14.81
C ILE A 554 -11.89 -9.61 -15.46
N THR A 555 -12.65 -10.48 -14.79
CA THR A 555 -13.85 -11.08 -15.35
C THR A 555 -15.11 -10.26 -15.07
N ALA A 556 -15.10 -9.38 -14.07
CA ALA A 556 -16.25 -8.57 -13.66
C ALA A 556 -16.84 -7.68 -14.79
N PRO A 557 -16.06 -7.01 -15.67
CA PRO A 557 -16.58 -6.22 -16.78
C PRO A 557 -17.43 -7.03 -17.78
N TYR A 558 -17.09 -8.27 -18.02
CA TYR A 558 -17.86 -9.16 -18.89
C TYR A 558 -19.28 -9.37 -18.37
N TYR A 559 -19.43 -9.69 -17.09
CA TYR A 559 -20.73 -9.89 -16.45
C TYR A 559 -21.54 -8.60 -16.36
N ALA A 560 -20.87 -7.48 -16.07
CA ALA A 560 -21.49 -6.19 -15.96
C ALA A 560 -22.12 -5.72 -17.28
N ARG A 561 -21.44 -5.85 -18.41
CA ARG A 561 -21.98 -5.46 -19.72
C ARG A 561 -23.29 -6.17 -20.02
N GLN A 562 -23.32 -7.48 -19.81
CA GLN A 562 -24.54 -8.28 -20.07
C GLN A 562 -25.67 -7.88 -19.15
N LYS A 563 -25.42 -7.73 -17.86
CA LYS A 563 -26.42 -7.41 -16.85
C LYS A 563 -27.00 -6.00 -17.06
N ILE A 564 -26.12 -4.99 -17.16
CA ILE A 564 -26.53 -3.58 -17.30
C ILE A 564 -27.35 -3.38 -18.57
N GLN A 565 -26.91 -3.91 -19.69
CA GLN A 565 -27.65 -3.81 -20.96
C GLN A 565 -29.05 -4.45 -20.88
N THR A 566 -29.14 -5.64 -20.26
CA THR A 566 -30.41 -6.35 -20.08
C THR A 566 -31.36 -5.55 -19.20
N GLU A 567 -30.89 -5.07 -18.04
CA GLU A 567 -31.73 -4.30 -17.11
C GLU A 567 -32.21 -2.97 -17.69
N LEU A 568 -31.36 -2.23 -18.39
CA LEU A 568 -31.71 -0.95 -19.01
C LEU A 568 -32.77 -1.10 -20.14
N SER A 569 -32.85 -2.27 -20.75
CA SER A 569 -33.93 -2.58 -21.69
C SER A 569 -35.31 -2.67 -21.01
N MET A 570 -35.34 -2.94 -19.72
CA MET A 570 -36.56 -3.13 -18.92
C MET A 570 -36.85 -1.96 -17.98
N LYS A 571 -35.80 -1.33 -17.41
CA LYS A 571 -35.92 -0.33 -16.34
C LYS A 571 -35.01 0.86 -16.65
N ASN A 572 -35.55 2.08 -16.66
CA ASN A 572 -34.83 3.29 -17.00
C ASN A 572 -34.23 3.97 -15.75
N PHE A 573 -33.24 3.35 -15.12
CA PHE A 573 -32.45 3.98 -14.05
C PHE A 573 -31.61 5.13 -14.60
N GLY A 574 -31.48 6.21 -13.85
CA GLY A 574 -30.58 7.33 -14.16
C GLY A 574 -29.17 7.17 -13.60
N SER A 575 -29.00 6.28 -12.62
CA SER A 575 -27.74 6.05 -11.90
C SER A 575 -27.53 4.56 -11.61
N ARG A 576 -26.26 4.19 -11.35
CA ARG A 576 -25.87 2.90 -10.77
C ARG A 576 -24.82 3.09 -9.68
N PHE A 577 -25.02 2.37 -8.59
CA PHE A 577 -24.09 2.28 -7.48
C PHE A 577 -23.42 0.90 -7.47
N PHE A 578 -22.09 0.89 -7.55
CA PHE A 578 -21.28 -0.32 -7.53
C PHE A 578 -20.69 -0.55 -6.14
N ASP A 579 -21.32 -1.44 -5.40
CA ASP A 579 -20.88 -1.81 -4.07
C ASP A 579 -19.53 -2.53 -4.08
N THR A 580 -18.74 -2.42 -3.02
CA THR A 580 -17.42 -3.03 -2.79
C THR A 580 -16.33 -2.73 -3.81
N THR A 581 -16.65 -2.25 -5.00
CA THR A 581 -15.70 -2.08 -6.11
C THR A 581 -14.53 -1.17 -5.73
N THR A 582 -14.79 -0.09 -5.01
CA THR A 582 -13.77 0.83 -4.50
C THR A 582 -13.53 0.73 -2.99
N ALA A 583 -14.23 -0.14 -2.27
CA ALA A 583 -14.02 -0.37 -0.84
C ALA A 583 -12.98 -1.45 -0.53
N SER A 584 -12.87 -2.46 -1.38
CA SER A 584 -11.87 -3.52 -1.21
C SER A 584 -10.52 -3.11 -1.79
N SER A 585 -9.43 -3.51 -1.11
CA SER A 585 -8.06 -3.31 -1.64
C SER A 585 -7.87 -3.92 -3.02
N LEU A 586 -6.95 -3.36 -3.81
CA LEU A 586 -6.52 -3.98 -5.06
C LEU A 586 -5.96 -5.38 -4.80
N ARG A 587 -6.24 -6.33 -5.70
CA ARG A 587 -5.97 -7.76 -5.50
C ARG A 587 -4.99 -8.32 -6.51
N GLU A 588 -4.34 -9.42 -6.11
CA GLU A 588 -3.67 -10.34 -7.01
C GLU A 588 -4.52 -11.59 -7.22
N CYS A 589 -4.46 -12.21 -8.39
CA CYS A 589 -5.05 -13.51 -8.66
C CYS A 589 -4.01 -14.47 -9.23
N TYR A 590 -3.94 -15.67 -8.68
CA TYR A 590 -2.97 -16.70 -9.07
C TYR A 590 -3.60 -17.81 -9.93
N SER A 591 -4.87 -17.67 -10.33
CA SER A 591 -5.50 -18.55 -11.32
C SER A 591 -4.72 -18.53 -12.63
N SER A 592 -4.51 -19.69 -13.24
CA SER A 592 -3.88 -19.81 -14.56
C SER A 592 -4.78 -19.31 -15.70
N ALA A 593 -6.10 -19.29 -15.49
CA ALA A 593 -7.08 -18.86 -16.50
C ALA A 593 -7.18 -17.33 -16.58
N HIS A 594 -7.03 -16.63 -15.44
CA HIS A 594 -7.13 -15.18 -15.35
C HIS A 594 -6.12 -14.64 -14.31
N PRO A 595 -4.80 -14.79 -14.60
CA PRO A 595 -3.77 -14.26 -13.72
C PRO A 595 -3.87 -12.73 -13.67
N MET A 596 -3.76 -12.14 -12.46
CA MET A 596 -3.98 -10.71 -12.27
C MET A 596 -2.97 -10.14 -11.28
N THR A 597 -2.38 -9.01 -11.62
CA THR A 597 -1.62 -8.15 -10.71
C THR A 597 -2.55 -7.09 -10.10
N ARG A 598 -2.09 -6.33 -9.09
CA ARG A 598 -2.87 -5.20 -8.55
C ARG A 598 -3.09 -4.11 -9.60
N THR A 599 -2.12 -3.92 -10.52
CA THR A 599 -2.29 -2.99 -11.65
C THR A 599 -3.42 -3.44 -12.59
N ASP A 600 -3.54 -4.74 -12.84
CA ASP A 600 -4.65 -5.28 -13.65
C ASP A 600 -5.98 -5.16 -12.91
N SER A 601 -6.01 -5.42 -11.59
CA SER A 601 -7.17 -5.18 -10.74
C SER A 601 -7.66 -3.73 -10.86
N ARG A 602 -6.77 -2.73 -10.72
CA ARG A 602 -7.10 -1.31 -10.86
C ARG A 602 -7.68 -0.99 -12.24
N LYS A 603 -7.06 -1.47 -13.30
CA LYS A 603 -7.55 -1.27 -14.69
C LYS A 603 -8.93 -1.89 -14.89
N SER A 604 -9.16 -3.09 -14.39
CA SER A 604 -10.43 -3.80 -14.55
C SER A 604 -11.57 -3.15 -13.76
N ARG A 605 -11.29 -2.61 -12.55
CA ARG A 605 -12.29 -1.82 -11.80
C ARG A 605 -12.62 -0.50 -12.49
N PHE A 606 -11.63 0.16 -13.06
CA PHE A 606 -11.87 1.34 -13.90
C PHE A 606 -12.76 0.99 -15.11
N GLU A 607 -12.46 -0.10 -15.82
CA GLU A 607 -13.27 -0.59 -16.93
C GLU A 607 -14.70 -0.91 -16.49
N LEU A 608 -14.87 -1.60 -15.36
CA LEU A 608 -16.19 -1.94 -14.80
C LEU A 608 -17.06 -0.69 -14.61
N LEU A 609 -16.53 0.36 -13.98
CA LEU A 609 -17.28 1.61 -13.77
C LEU A 609 -17.48 2.38 -15.08
N SER A 610 -16.57 2.28 -16.04
CA SER A 610 -16.67 2.95 -17.33
C SER A 610 -17.85 2.43 -18.18
N ILE A 611 -18.23 1.18 -18.01
CA ILE A 611 -19.42 0.59 -18.67
C ILE A 611 -20.67 1.40 -18.31
N SER A 612 -20.89 1.66 -17.05
CA SER A 612 -22.04 2.47 -16.59
C SER A 612 -21.93 3.93 -17.06
N SER A 613 -20.77 4.56 -16.79
CA SER A 613 -20.62 6.00 -16.96
C SER A 613 -20.42 6.44 -18.40
N LEU A 614 -19.63 5.70 -19.20
CA LEU A 614 -19.27 6.08 -20.57
C LEU A 614 -20.11 5.36 -21.63
N GLU A 615 -20.30 4.01 -21.50
CA GLU A 615 -21.07 3.26 -22.47
C GLU A 615 -22.58 3.58 -22.36
N HIS A 616 -23.12 3.63 -21.12
CA HIS A 616 -24.55 3.87 -20.85
C HIS A 616 -24.88 5.29 -20.37
N LYS A 617 -23.88 6.16 -20.17
CA LYS A 617 -24.03 7.57 -19.76
C LYS A 617 -24.82 7.76 -18.46
N LEU A 618 -24.76 6.78 -17.56
CA LEU A 618 -25.40 6.83 -16.25
C LEU A 618 -24.54 7.61 -15.26
N VAL A 619 -25.18 8.21 -14.28
CA VAL A 619 -24.48 8.64 -13.06
C VAL A 619 -23.96 7.38 -12.38
N THR A 620 -22.67 7.38 -12.06
CA THR A 620 -22.01 6.18 -11.54
C THR A 620 -21.45 6.47 -10.16
N GLY A 621 -21.85 5.67 -9.18
CA GLY A 621 -21.39 5.73 -7.81
C GLY A 621 -20.66 4.47 -7.38
N SER A 622 -19.85 4.57 -6.32
CA SER A 622 -19.26 3.42 -5.63
C SER A 622 -19.10 3.69 -4.13
N GLU A 623 -18.73 2.67 -3.37
CA GLU A 623 -18.82 2.70 -1.91
C GLU A 623 -17.82 3.64 -1.24
N THR A 624 -16.55 3.66 -1.69
CA THR A 624 -15.48 4.41 -1.06
C THR A 624 -14.66 5.16 -2.11
N GLY A 625 -14.18 6.36 -1.75
CA GLY A 625 -13.34 7.15 -2.66
C GLY A 625 -12.00 6.48 -2.92
N MET A 626 -11.72 6.27 -4.21
CA MET A 626 -10.40 5.95 -4.75
C MET A 626 -10.21 6.79 -6.00
N ASP A 627 -9.25 7.68 -6.02
CA ASP A 627 -9.17 8.73 -7.03
C ASP A 627 -8.91 8.24 -8.46
N PHE A 628 -8.30 7.08 -8.64
CA PHE A 628 -8.07 6.52 -9.97
C PHE A 628 -9.36 6.28 -10.76
N VAL A 629 -10.53 6.18 -10.11
CA VAL A 629 -11.82 6.03 -10.79
C VAL A 629 -12.59 7.34 -10.96
N VAL A 630 -12.11 8.47 -10.45
CA VAL A 630 -12.76 9.78 -10.59
C VAL A 630 -13.17 10.10 -12.04
N PRO A 631 -12.39 9.76 -13.08
CA PRO A 631 -12.81 9.99 -14.47
C PRO A 631 -14.10 9.28 -14.89
N VAL A 632 -14.48 8.21 -14.21
CA VAL A 632 -15.62 7.34 -14.53
C VAL A 632 -16.61 7.15 -13.38
N CYS A 633 -16.36 7.76 -12.21
CA CYS A 633 -17.21 7.74 -11.03
C CYS A 633 -17.65 9.17 -10.67
N ASP A 634 -18.90 9.37 -10.31
CA ASP A 634 -19.49 10.70 -10.09
C ASP A 634 -19.79 10.98 -8.63
N TYR A 635 -19.97 9.93 -7.83
CA TYR A 635 -20.12 10.06 -6.38
C TYR A 635 -19.60 8.82 -5.66
N PHE A 636 -19.25 9.03 -4.41
CA PHE A 636 -18.95 7.96 -3.46
C PHE A 636 -19.90 8.04 -2.28
N GLU A 637 -20.23 6.88 -1.71
CA GLU A 637 -20.99 6.79 -0.45
C GLU A 637 -20.15 7.23 0.76
N GLY A 638 -19.17 8.11 0.49
CA GLY A 638 -18.24 8.67 1.45
C GLY A 638 -16.90 7.95 1.51
N MET A 639 -16.09 8.36 2.47
CA MET A 639 -14.79 7.79 2.74
C MET A 639 -14.91 6.82 3.90
N MET A 640 -14.55 5.57 3.68
CA MET A 640 -14.53 4.57 4.72
C MET A 640 -13.49 4.92 5.78
N SER A 641 -13.92 5.10 7.02
CA SER A 641 -13.02 5.31 8.15
C SER A 641 -12.18 4.07 8.41
N LEU A 642 -10.96 4.26 8.94
CA LEU A 642 -10.15 3.15 9.42
C LEU A 642 -10.91 2.33 10.48
N GLY A 643 -10.70 1.02 10.50
CA GLY A 643 -11.38 0.12 11.42
C GLY A 643 -11.40 0.61 12.88
N PRO A 644 -10.26 1.05 13.47
CA PRO A 644 -10.21 1.59 14.83
C PRO A 644 -11.02 2.88 15.04
N TYR A 645 -11.37 3.61 13.97
CA TYR A 645 -12.08 4.89 14.01
C TYR A 645 -13.57 4.78 13.72
N ARG A 646 -14.05 3.58 13.48
CA ARG A 646 -15.45 3.30 13.15
C ARG A 646 -16.20 2.69 14.31
N ARG A 647 -17.53 2.75 14.21
CA ARG A 647 -18.41 1.88 14.99
C ARG A 647 -18.19 0.42 14.55
N GLU A 648 -18.17 -0.48 15.52
CA GLU A 648 -18.13 -1.91 15.23
C GLU A 648 -19.31 -2.30 14.34
N ASP A 649 -19.09 -3.19 13.37
CA ASP A 649 -20.07 -3.67 12.40
C ASP A 649 -20.86 -2.58 11.62
N ALA A 650 -20.29 -1.38 11.47
CA ALA A 650 -20.94 -0.29 10.75
C ALA A 650 -21.49 -0.69 9.38
N GLY A 651 -20.78 -1.56 8.64
CA GLY A 651 -21.24 -2.05 7.33
C GLY A 651 -22.39 -3.07 7.38
N ARG A 652 -22.69 -3.67 8.55
CA ARG A 652 -23.81 -4.64 8.72
C ARG A 652 -25.05 -3.99 9.28
N ASP A 653 -24.88 -3.04 10.16
CA ASP A 653 -25.93 -2.40 10.93
C ASP A 653 -26.35 -1.06 10.32
N VAL A 654 -26.34 -0.96 9.00
CA VAL A 654 -26.57 0.28 8.25
C VAL A 654 -27.98 0.86 8.45
N ASP A 655 -28.98 0.03 8.73
CA ASP A 655 -30.37 0.41 8.94
C ASP A 655 -30.76 0.54 10.43
N LYS A 656 -29.77 0.43 11.36
CA LYS A 656 -29.95 0.64 12.78
C LYS A 656 -29.61 2.07 13.18
N PHE A 657 -30.26 2.54 14.23
CA PHE A 657 -30.04 3.86 14.80
C PHE A 657 -29.65 3.71 16.27
N PHE A 658 -28.67 4.47 16.72
CA PHE A 658 -28.02 4.27 18.00
C PHE A 658 -28.19 5.49 18.91
N ASP A 659 -28.47 5.24 20.19
CA ASP A 659 -28.57 6.30 21.21
C ASP A 659 -27.17 6.66 21.76
N ASN A 660 -26.25 5.69 21.81
CA ASN A 660 -24.92 5.90 22.34
C ASN A 660 -23.92 6.14 21.21
N VAL A 661 -23.14 7.18 21.34
CA VAL A 661 -22.06 7.54 20.38
C VAL A 661 -20.75 7.02 20.91
N PRO A 662 -20.07 6.08 20.24
CA PRO A 662 -18.76 5.61 20.64
C PRO A 662 -17.72 6.74 20.65
N SER A 663 -16.81 6.74 21.64
CA SER A 663 -15.80 7.80 21.79
C SER A 663 -14.88 7.97 20.59
N GLN A 664 -14.56 6.88 19.89
CA GLN A 664 -13.77 6.92 18.65
C GLN A 664 -14.47 7.70 17.51
N ILE A 665 -15.80 7.72 17.46
CA ILE A 665 -16.56 8.54 16.49
C ILE A 665 -16.36 10.02 16.79
N LEU A 666 -16.46 10.41 18.08
CA LEU A 666 -16.25 11.79 18.49
C LEU A 666 -14.80 12.23 18.29
N GLU A 667 -13.84 11.34 18.56
CA GLU A 667 -12.41 11.64 18.48
C GLU A 667 -11.88 11.71 17.04
N TYR A 668 -12.37 10.87 16.13
CA TYR A 668 -11.80 10.76 14.79
C TYR A 668 -12.73 11.20 13.68
N GLN A 669 -13.99 10.79 13.68
CA GLN A 669 -14.89 11.11 12.58
C GLN A 669 -15.50 12.51 12.69
N LEU A 670 -15.82 12.94 13.90
CA LEU A 670 -16.53 14.20 14.19
C LEU A 670 -15.65 15.24 14.88
N ASN A 671 -14.34 15.05 14.95
CA ASN A 671 -13.44 15.99 15.58
C ASN A 671 -12.98 17.04 14.56
N GLU A 672 -13.47 18.28 14.70
CA GLU A 672 -13.11 19.42 13.86
C GLU A 672 -11.62 19.77 13.91
N LYS A 673 -10.89 19.32 14.94
CA LYS A 673 -9.45 19.54 15.05
C LYS A 673 -8.63 18.60 14.18
N ARG A 674 -9.21 17.44 13.81
CA ARG A 674 -8.54 16.37 13.07
C ARG A 674 -8.98 16.25 11.61
N ARG A 675 -10.23 16.59 11.29
CA ARG A 675 -10.74 16.47 9.91
C ARG A 675 -10.23 17.60 9.02
N LEU A 676 -9.85 17.22 7.80
CA LEU A 676 -9.44 18.11 6.72
C LEU A 676 -10.22 17.78 5.44
N PRO A 677 -10.67 18.78 4.66
CA PRO A 677 -11.35 18.56 3.37
C PRO A 677 -10.34 18.27 2.25
N LEU A 678 -9.45 17.27 2.43
CA LEU A 678 -8.43 16.98 1.42
C LEU A 678 -9.02 16.49 0.11
N TRP A 679 -10.07 15.64 0.20
CA TRP A 679 -10.77 15.19 -0.99
C TRP A 679 -11.44 16.35 -1.74
N GLU A 680 -12.12 17.22 -1.05
CA GLU A 680 -12.83 18.37 -1.63
C GLU A 680 -11.85 19.41 -2.19
N LEU A 681 -10.72 19.65 -1.52
CA LEU A 681 -9.65 20.51 -2.04
C LEU A 681 -9.06 19.99 -3.35
N VAL A 682 -9.11 18.68 -3.58
CA VAL A 682 -8.62 18.04 -4.81
C VAL A 682 -9.73 17.84 -5.82
N TYR A 683 -10.91 17.30 -5.44
CA TYR A 683 -11.89 16.73 -6.35
C TYR A 683 -13.33 17.25 -6.19
N HIS A 684 -13.58 18.35 -5.46
CA HIS A 684 -14.94 18.86 -5.26
C HIS A 684 -15.71 19.14 -6.57
N ASP A 685 -15.04 19.61 -7.60
CA ASP A 685 -15.58 19.86 -8.93
C ASP A 685 -15.59 18.63 -9.85
N CYS A 686 -15.23 17.46 -9.33
CA CYS A 686 -15.10 16.21 -10.09
C CYS A 686 -16.02 15.10 -9.60
N CYS A 687 -16.26 15.03 -8.28
CA CYS A 687 -16.96 13.89 -7.66
C CYS A 687 -17.58 14.30 -6.33
N VAL A 688 -18.83 13.88 -6.07
CA VAL A 688 -19.51 14.10 -4.79
C VAL A 688 -19.09 13.01 -3.79
N ALA A 689 -18.61 13.40 -2.61
CA ALA A 689 -18.29 12.47 -1.52
C ALA A 689 -19.36 12.59 -0.41
N TYR A 690 -20.26 11.61 -0.31
CA TYR A 690 -21.20 11.53 0.81
C TYR A 690 -20.53 10.95 2.06
N TRP A 691 -21.19 11.08 3.23
CA TRP A 691 -20.85 10.26 4.39
C TRP A 691 -20.96 8.78 4.05
N TYR A 692 -20.09 7.97 4.67
CA TYR A 692 -20.13 6.52 4.47
C TYR A 692 -21.47 5.94 4.93
N TRP A 693 -22.02 4.97 4.21
CA TRP A 693 -23.36 4.46 4.46
C TRP A 693 -23.55 3.79 5.85
N GLY A 694 -22.53 3.35 6.53
CA GLY A 694 -22.60 2.93 7.94
C GLY A 694 -22.47 4.08 8.94
N ASP A 695 -22.19 5.30 8.46
CA ASP A 695 -21.97 6.53 9.24
C ASP A 695 -22.79 7.71 8.68
N HIS A 696 -23.94 7.43 8.07
CA HIS A 696 -24.82 8.43 7.46
C HIS A 696 -25.33 9.48 8.47
N ASN A 697 -25.85 10.62 8.01
CA ASN A 697 -26.20 11.77 8.85
C ASN A 697 -27.03 11.42 10.08
N ASN A 698 -27.98 10.50 9.96
CA ASN A 698 -28.89 10.09 11.02
C ASN A 698 -28.60 8.73 11.66
N THR A 699 -27.38 8.21 11.61
CA THR A 699 -26.99 6.95 12.28
C THR A 699 -27.23 6.99 13.80
N PHE A 700 -27.02 8.15 14.42
CA PHE A 700 -27.25 8.36 15.84
C PHE A 700 -28.51 9.20 16.10
N ASN A 701 -29.28 8.85 17.15
CA ASN A 701 -30.47 9.62 17.55
C ASN A 701 -30.11 10.96 18.19
N ASP A 702 -28.86 11.13 18.64
CA ASP A 702 -28.37 12.37 19.28
C ASP A 702 -28.38 13.55 18.29
N GLN A 703 -29.13 14.61 18.63
CA GLN A 703 -29.26 15.83 17.82
C GLN A 703 -27.92 16.57 17.64
N LEU A 704 -27.03 16.54 18.63
CA LEU A 704 -25.73 17.20 18.53
C LEU A 704 -24.84 16.52 17.47
N ILE A 705 -24.98 15.21 17.28
CA ILE A 705 -24.25 14.47 16.24
C ILE A 705 -24.76 14.84 14.84
N TRP A 706 -26.07 14.96 14.70
CA TRP A 706 -26.63 15.43 13.43
C TRP A 706 -26.18 16.85 13.12
N ASP A 707 -26.23 17.77 14.07
CA ASP A 707 -25.79 19.15 13.89
C ASP A 707 -24.31 19.21 13.52
N LYS A 708 -23.49 18.39 14.15
CA LYS A 708 -22.05 18.33 13.83
C LYS A 708 -21.76 17.78 12.43
N ARG A 709 -22.47 16.74 12.00
CA ARG A 709 -22.41 16.23 10.61
C ARG A 709 -22.93 17.25 9.60
N ASP A 710 -24.02 17.94 9.94
CA ASP A 710 -24.58 19.01 9.10
C ASP A 710 -23.58 20.18 8.96
N ASN A 711 -22.83 20.50 10.00
CA ASN A 711 -21.75 21.50 9.97
C ASN A 711 -20.62 21.11 9.00
N PHE A 712 -20.18 19.86 9.02
CA PHE A 712 -19.21 19.37 8.05
C PHE A 712 -19.76 19.36 6.63
N ASN A 713 -21.00 18.91 6.43
CA ASN A 713 -21.65 18.96 5.12
C ASN A 713 -21.70 20.38 4.56
N ALA A 714 -22.06 21.37 5.38
CA ALA A 714 -22.06 22.76 4.97
C ALA A 714 -20.64 23.29 4.67
N LEU A 715 -19.68 23.04 5.56
CA LEU A 715 -18.29 23.49 5.41
C LEU A 715 -17.65 22.94 4.14
N TYR A 716 -17.89 21.65 3.84
CA TYR A 716 -17.32 20.97 2.69
C TYR A 716 -18.16 21.10 1.43
N ALA A 717 -19.37 21.71 1.54
CA ALA A 717 -20.36 21.83 0.48
C ALA A 717 -20.77 20.46 -0.10
N VAL A 718 -20.97 19.48 0.76
CA VAL A 718 -21.35 18.10 0.42
C VAL A 718 -22.81 17.88 0.80
N PRO A 719 -23.65 17.27 -0.04
CA PRO A 719 -25.03 16.99 0.33
C PRO A 719 -25.12 15.85 1.36
N PRO A 720 -26.19 15.80 2.16
CA PRO A 720 -26.36 14.79 3.18
C PRO A 720 -26.71 13.41 2.62
N MET A 721 -26.46 12.38 3.41
CA MET A 721 -26.90 11.02 3.19
C MET A 721 -27.79 10.57 4.35
N TYR A 722 -28.94 10.00 4.02
CA TYR A 722 -29.93 9.57 5.01
C TYR A 722 -30.33 8.11 4.82
N TRP A 723 -30.62 7.48 5.96
CA TRP A 723 -31.29 6.20 6.00
C TRP A 723 -32.70 6.38 6.57
N ILE A 724 -33.73 6.07 5.78
CA ILE A 724 -35.14 6.21 6.18
C ILE A 724 -35.77 4.82 6.23
N LYS A 725 -36.34 4.43 7.39
CA LYS A 725 -36.95 3.11 7.53
C LYS A 725 -38.23 2.99 6.74
N ASN A 726 -39.18 3.90 7.01
CA ASN A 726 -40.54 3.88 6.49
C ASN A 726 -41.16 5.26 6.65
N GLU A 727 -42.42 5.37 6.30
CA GLU A 727 -43.22 6.60 6.42
C GLU A 727 -43.32 7.09 7.88
N GLU A 728 -43.55 6.19 8.86
CA GLU A 728 -43.59 6.54 10.28
C GLU A 728 -42.27 7.14 10.76
N HIS A 729 -41.14 6.57 10.38
CA HIS A 729 -39.82 7.10 10.70
C HIS A 729 -39.60 8.48 10.09
N LEU A 730 -40.03 8.69 8.85
CA LEU A 730 -39.96 9.99 8.20
C LEU A 730 -40.81 11.01 8.96
N GLN A 731 -42.09 10.72 9.25
CA GLN A 731 -42.99 11.62 9.91
C GLN A 731 -42.54 11.99 11.33
N SER A 732 -42.05 11.02 12.09
CA SER A 732 -41.56 11.24 13.46
C SER A 732 -40.32 12.12 13.51
N ASN A 733 -39.52 12.19 12.43
CA ASN A 733 -38.25 12.94 12.35
C ASN A 733 -38.27 14.01 11.26
N LYS A 734 -39.45 14.35 10.70
CA LYS A 734 -39.60 15.22 9.53
C LYS A 734 -38.87 16.56 9.69
N GLU A 735 -39.14 17.26 10.79
CA GLU A 735 -38.53 18.57 11.05
C GLU A 735 -37.00 18.48 11.08
N ARG A 736 -36.46 17.40 11.66
CA ARG A 736 -35.04 17.19 11.77
C ARG A 736 -34.36 16.88 10.42
N PHE A 737 -34.98 16.04 9.60
CA PHE A 737 -34.54 15.78 8.21
C PHE A 737 -34.53 17.07 7.38
N VAL A 738 -35.59 17.86 7.46
CA VAL A 738 -35.70 19.14 6.75
C VAL A 738 -34.65 20.14 7.23
N LYS A 739 -34.43 20.26 8.55
CA LYS A 739 -33.39 21.12 9.13
C LYS A 739 -31.99 20.70 8.60
N SER A 740 -31.70 19.41 8.66
CA SER A 740 -30.43 18.83 8.21
C SER A 740 -30.21 19.08 6.70
N TYR A 741 -31.20 18.81 5.87
CA TYR A 741 -31.08 19.09 4.45
C TYR A 741 -30.84 20.57 4.13
N LYS A 742 -31.62 21.46 4.75
CA LYS A 742 -31.53 22.92 4.52
C LYS A 742 -30.21 23.51 5.01
N SER A 743 -29.51 22.89 5.99
CA SER A 743 -28.25 23.36 6.49
C SER A 743 -27.14 23.43 5.42
N SER A 744 -27.21 22.54 4.42
CA SER A 744 -26.22 22.46 3.34
C SER A 744 -26.80 22.65 1.93
N ALA A 745 -28.11 22.53 1.76
CA ALA A 745 -28.75 22.46 0.41
C ALA A 745 -28.46 23.68 -0.49
N GLU A 746 -28.52 24.90 0.05
CA GLU A 746 -28.23 26.10 -0.73
C GLU A 746 -26.74 26.21 -1.04
N ILE A 747 -25.89 25.85 -0.06
CA ILE A 747 -24.43 25.86 -0.19
C ILE A 747 -24.02 24.86 -1.28
N THR A 748 -24.49 23.62 -1.21
CA THR A 748 -24.16 22.57 -2.18
C THR A 748 -24.63 22.88 -3.60
N LYS A 749 -25.80 23.53 -3.73
CA LYS A 749 -26.29 24.01 -5.04
C LYS A 749 -25.43 25.13 -5.61
N LYS A 750 -24.99 26.09 -4.78
CA LYS A 750 -24.09 27.18 -5.19
C LYS A 750 -22.68 26.67 -5.53
N ALA A 751 -22.17 25.74 -4.75
CA ALA A 751 -20.82 25.15 -4.93
C ALA A 751 -20.76 24.09 -6.04
N ALA A 752 -21.90 23.65 -6.57
CA ALA A 752 -21.96 22.55 -7.53
C ALA A 752 -21.03 22.76 -8.74
N GLY A 753 -20.13 21.80 -8.98
CA GLY A 753 -19.18 21.83 -10.09
C GLY A 753 -18.08 22.90 -9.97
N THR A 754 -17.88 23.49 -8.79
CA THR A 754 -16.81 24.46 -8.54
C THR A 754 -15.66 23.83 -7.73
N GLU A 755 -14.45 24.32 -7.94
CA GLU A 755 -13.29 23.91 -7.16
C GLU A 755 -13.35 24.51 -5.75
N MET A 756 -13.08 23.73 -4.71
CA MET A 756 -12.75 24.25 -3.38
C MET A 756 -11.30 24.74 -3.42
N ILE A 757 -11.09 26.06 -3.33
CA ILE A 757 -9.76 26.68 -3.48
C ILE A 757 -9.03 26.90 -2.16
N SER A 758 -9.73 26.93 -1.03
CA SER A 758 -9.13 27.21 0.28
C SER A 758 -9.91 26.56 1.42
N HIS A 759 -9.19 26.18 2.47
CA HIS A 759 -9.71 25.86 3.79
C HIS A 759 -8.81 26.50 4.86
N LYS A 760 -9.38 27.12 5.88
CA LYS A 760 -8.66 27.80 6.95
C LYS A 760 -9.26 27.50 8.31
N PHE A 761 -8.41 27.29 9.30
CA PHE A 761 -8.75 27.40 10.70
C PHE A 761 -8.70 28.88 11.09
N LEU A 762 -9.81 29.48 11.51
CA LEU A 762 -9.86 30.90 11.88
C LEU A 762 -9.52 31.11 13.36
N THR A 763 -9.53 30.06 14.17
CA THR A 763 -9.17 30.08 15.60
C THR A 763 -8.06 29.07 15.89
N PRO A 764 -7.20 29.32 16.89
CA PRO A 764 -6.14 28.38 17.27
C PRO A 764 -6.63 27.01 17.73
N ASP A 765 -7.82 26.96 18.34
CA ASP A 765 -8.49 25.72 18.79
C ASP A 765 -9.22 24.99 17.65
N ARG A 766 -9.15 25.54 16.42
CA ARG A 766 -9.76 25.00 15.18
C ARG A 766 -11.29 24.88 15.21
N THR A 767 -11.98 25.52 16.16
CA THR A 767 -13.44 25.45 16.27
C THR A 767 -14.17 26.28 15.23
N ILE A 768 -13.55 27.36 14.71
CA ILE A 768 -14.09 28.15 13.61
C ILE A 768 -13.29 27.90 12.35
N GLN A 769 -13.97 27.42 11.30
CA GLN A 769 -13.36 27.03 10.04
C GLN A 769 -14.05 27.71 8.87
N GLN A 770 -13.29 27.90 7.79
CA GLN A 770 -13.79 28.56 6.58
C GLN A 770 -13.28 27.86 5.33
N THR A 771 -14.18 27.66 4.36
CA THR A 771 -13.85 27.20 3.00
C THR A 771 -14.20 28.27 1.97
N GLN A 772 -13.46 28.26 0.85
CA GLN A 772 -13.73 29.12 -0.31
C GLN A 772 -13.75 28.30 -1.60
N PHE A 773 -14.63 28.69 -2.52
CA PHE A 773 -14.82 28.05 -3.79
C PHE A 773 -14.50 28.99 -4.95
N SER A 774 -14.17 28.44 -6.11
CA SER A 774 -13.71 29.20 -7.30
C SER A 774 -14.74 30.19 -7.86
N ASN A 775 -16.02 30.04 -7.53
CA ASN A 775 -17.10 30.96 -7.90
C ASN A 775 -17.29 32.13 -6.91
N GLY A 776 -16.44 32.23 -5.88
CA GLY A 776 -16.51 33.29 -4.86
C GLY A 776 -17.32 32.93 -3.61
N LEU A 777 -18.01 31.77 -3.60
CA LEU A 777 -18.71 31.29 -2.40
C LEU A 777 -17.72 31.09 -1.26
N THR A 778 -18.06 31.62 -0.08
CA THR A 778 -17.31 31.42 1.17
C THR A 778 -18.28 30.88 2.22
N VAL A 779 -17.88 29.77 2.87
CA VAL A 779 -18.66 29.15 3.94
C VAL A 779 -17.84 29.18 5.23
N THR A 780 -18.44 29.70 6.30
CA THR A 780 -17.83 29.71 7.63
C THR A 780 -18.70 28.92 8.59
N VAL A 781 -18.09 28.03 9.35
CA VAL A 781 -18.75 27.20 10.38
C VAL A 781 -18.06 27.42 11.72
N ASP A 782 -18.86 27.73 12.73
CA ASP A 782 -18.48 27.71 14.13
C ASP A 782 -19.04 26.43 14.80
N PHE A 783 -18.17 25.46 15.01
CA PHE A 783 -18.51 24.16 15.60
C PHE A 783 -18.85 24.26 17.10
N SER A 784 -18.42 25.32 17.79
CA SER A 784 -18.68 25.50 19.23
C SER A 784 -20.14 25.86 19.53
N ILE A 785 -20.82 26.51 18.59
CA ILE A 785 -22.20 26.97 18.73
C ILE A 785 -23.12 26.47 17.58
N ASN A 786 -22.61 25.56 16.73
CA ASN A 786 -23.31 25.01 15.57
C ASN A 786 -23.88 26.09 14.63
N GLN A 787 -23.07 27.11 14.32
CA GLN A 787 -23.47 28.21 13.44
C GLN A 787 -22.82 28.10 12.07
N ILE A 788 -23.64 28.17 11.03
CA ILE A 788 -23.24 28.17 9.62
C ILE A 788 -23.55 29.56 9.04
N SER A 789 -22.60 30.15 8.34
CA SER A 789 -22.78 31.38 7.55
C SER A 789 -22.11 31.27 6.18
N PHE A 790 -22.71 31.83 5.16
CA PHE A 790 -22.16 31.86 3.81
C PHE A 790 -22.67 33.11 3.04
N ASN A 791 -21.95 33.52 1.98
CA ASN A 791 -22.29 34.63 1.12
C ASN A 791 -23.05 34.21 -0.14
#